data_6cad0b2b653e4bdab60d063daa9d0b75
#
_entry.id   6cad0b2b653e4bdab60d063daa9d0b75
#
_cell.length_a   1.000
_cell.length_b   1.000
_cell.length_c   1.000
_cell.angle_alpha   90.00
_cell.angle_beta   90.00
_cell.angle_gamma   90.00
#
_symmetry.space_group_name_H-M   'P 1'
#
loop_
_entity.id
_entity.type
_entity.pdbx_description
1 polymer ?
#
loop_
_entity_poly.entity_id
_entity_poly.type
_entity_poly.pdbx_seq_one_letter_code
_entity_poly.pdbx_strand_id
1 'polypeptide(L)'
;MQKLVSTLSTLKGSVILFVLFSFVLVPQTVSRAGPLAKITVEAGDYTRFFTPVSLDLSGVPGLGFANDRFELVEIQGSRRIVTRVQLEPGSPPKLWWILSGKTEAGSKRIYELERYNLLRAAVMYGDAADIEAIKNDSVLEIRRGDDVKILSYNHAIVPPPPIEDMGEKYKQTRDLYYRSGFIHPLWSPTGSVLTNIHPKDHYHHVGIWMPWTKTKFEGKDVDFWNLGSGQGTVRFKRFLSTTSGPVYGGFQAEHDHVALQTDEGEKVVLKEVWDVRVYNVGGLNADGPGTGYWLWDFVSAQRCVADSALLLEKYRYGGFGYRGAAEWAGAKAAYLTSQGRTRKDGHATRARWCDTAGVCDGQWKGLTHFSHPDNFRHPEPMRIWPEFEQEVFFNWAPVQLADFELKPGKDHIYRYRLYVHEGKVDVENTERLWNDYAHPPKVEVETAESSEAIILFGGTDFAHWTTGTDEEIGWRLIDGTMESVPKSGSIMTKRDFRDFKLHVEFKTPQMPTNVKGQGRGNSGIYIQRRYELQILDSYGLEPKNNECGSLYRFKAPDKNVCRMPGRWQSYDIIFHAARFDGNRKTQNARITVWHNGVLIHNDAELENKTGAGRPEGPEPGPILLQEHGNEVSFRNIWIVPL
;
A
#
# COMPACT_ATOMS: atom_id res chain seq x y z
N MET A 1 -63.19 -33.78 -9.99
CA MET A 1 -64.09 -33.73 -11.18
C MET A 1 -63.24 -33.36 -12.35
N GLN A 2 -62.91 -34.31 -13.18
CA GLN A 2 -63.30 -34.41 -14.60
C GLN A 2 -62.68 -33.34 -15.48
N LYS A 3 -61.96 -33.57 -16.57
CA LYS A 3 -61.80 -34.71 -17.55
C LYS A 3 -60.54 -34.37 -18.36
N LEU A 4 -59.55 -35.21 -18.61
CA LEU A 4 -59.44 -36.17 -19.71
C LEU A 4 -59.77 -35.58 -21.10
N VAL A 5 -58.82 -35.64 -22.07
CA VAL A 5 -58.69 -36.63 -23.13
C VAL A 5 -57.57 -36.15 -24.05
N SER A 6 -56.51 -36.83 -24.21
CA SER A 6 -55.97 -37.71 -25.28
C SER A 6 -55.78 -37.10 -26.66
N THR A 7 -54.60 -37.25 -27.24
CA THR A 7 -54.43 -37.93 -28.53
C THR A 7 -52.99 -38.43 -28.71
N LEU A 8 -52.88 -39.70 -29.00
CA LEU A 8 -51.72 -40.42 -29.54
C LEU A 8 -51.55 -40.14 -31.01
N SER A 9 -50.34 -40.05 -31.54
CA SER A 9 -49.97 -40.62 -32.82
C SER A 9 -48.46 -40.86 -32.90
N THR A 10 -48.05 -42.03 -32.71
CA THR A 10 -47.36 -43.03 -33.59
C THR A 10 -46.07 -42.61 -34.28
N LEU A 11 -44.99 -43.28 -33.85
CA LEU A 11 -43.98 -44.07 -34.59
C LEU A 11 -42.87 -43.31 -35.35
N LYS A 12 -41.65 -43.52 -34.96
CA LYS A 12 -40.69 -44.45 -35.63
C LYS A 12 -39.45 -44.62 -34.78
N GLY A 13 -38.99 -45.83 -34.60
CA GLY A 13 -37.91 -46.26 -33.77
C GLY A 13 -36.52 -45.81 -34.26
N SER A 14 -35.69 -45.52 -33.35
CA SER A 14 -34.21 -45.57 -33.47
C SER A 14 -33.67 -46.15 -32.19
N VAL A 15 -33.06 -47.31 -32.29
CA VAL A 15 -32.35 -48.03 -31.25
C VAL A 15 -31.11 -47.19 -30.93
N ILE A 16 -31.11 -46.51 -29.80
CA ILE A 16 -29.90 -45.87 -29.26
C ILE A 16 -29.21 -46.89 -28.37
N LEU A 17 -28.09 -47.38 -28.89
CA LEU A 17 -27.15 -48.26 -28.17
C LEU A 17 -26.43 -47.42 -27.10
N PHE A 18 -26.82 -47.58 -25.83
CA PHE A 18 -26.06 -47.03 -24.71
C PHE A 18 -24.78 -47.85 -24.55
N VAL A 19 -23.65 -47.30 -25.05
CA VAL A 19 -22.33 -47.79 -24.67
C VAL A 19 -22.00 -47.18 -23.29
N LEU A 20 -22.13 -47.99 -22.25
CA LEU A 20 -21.63 -47.71 -20.90
C LEU A 20 -20.11 -47.68 -20.97
N PHE A 21 -19.54 -46.51 -21.11
CA PHE A 21 -18.13 -46.31 -20.76
C PHE A 21 -17.99 -46.33 -19.24
N SER A 22 -17.56 -47.46 -18.70
CA SER A 22 -17.06 -47.54 -17.32
C SER A 22 -15.78 -46.71 -17.23
N PHE A 23 -15.91 -45.47 -16.82
CA PHE A 23 -14.74 -44.71 -16.34
C PHE A 23 -14.26 -45.37 -15.05
N VAL A 24 -13.23 -46.18 -15.15
CA VAL A 24 -12.40 -46.53 -13.99
C VAL A 24 -11.74 -45.24 -13.54
N LEU A 25 -12.29 -44.60 -12.51
CA LEU A 25 -11.64 -43.58 -11.75
C LEU A 25 -10.45 -44.25 -11.06
N VAL A 26 -9.31 -44.26 -11.73
CA VAL A 26 -8.03 -44.45 -11.05
C VAL A 26 -7.88 -43.21 -10.16
N PRO A 27 -7.82 -43.35 -8.81
CA PRO A 27 -7.48 -42.21 -7.97
C PRO A 27 -6.05 -41.85 -8.32
N GLN A 28 -5.86 -40.82 -9.16
CA GLN A 28 -4.60 -40.12 -9.23
C GLN A 28 -4.43 -39.52 -7.84
N THR A 29 -3.57 -40.11 -7.04
CA THR A 29 -2.96 -39.44 -5.89
C THR A 29 -2.21 -38.24 -6.48
N VAL A 30 -2.90 -37.10 -6.58
CA VAL A 30 -2.25 -35.83 -6.86
C VAL A 30 -1.25 -35.65 -5.71
N SER A 31 0.03 -35.91 -5.99
CA SER A 31 1.11 -35.57 -5.10
C SER A 31 0.94 -34.10 -4.74
N ARG A 32 0.55 -33.82 -3.51
CA ARG A 32 0.35 -32.47 -3.01
C ARG A 32 1.75 -31.85 -2.95
N ALA A 33 2.02 -30.88 -3.81
CA ALA A 33 3.20 -30.04 -3.64
C ALA A 33 3.17 -29.48 -2.20
N GLY A 34 4.27 -29.56 -1.49
CA GLY A 34 4.37 -29.03 -0.12
C GLY A 34 4.03 -27.54 -0.08
N PRO A 35 3.80 -26.97 1.11
CA PRO A 35 3.58 -25.53 1.25
C PRO A 35 4.79 -24.77 0.72
N LEU A 36 4.55 -23.59 0.15
CA LEU A 36 5.61 -22.68 -0.32
C LEU A 36 6.42 -22.13 0.85
N ALA A 37 5.74 -21.88 1.95
CA ALA A 37 6.35 -21.43 3.20
C ALA A 37 5.47 -21.80 4.38
N LYS A 38 6.11 -21.96 5.53
CA LYS A 38 5.48 -22.02 6.84
C LYS A 38 5.69 -20.68 7.53
N ILE A 39 4.60 -20.09 8.02
CA ILE A 39 4.60 -18.78 8.66
C ILE A 39 4.21 -18.96 10.11
N THR A 40 5.03 -18.43 11.02
CA THR A 40 4.75 -18.39 12.45
C THR A 40 4.46 -16.97 12.86
N VAL A 41 3.32 -16.75 13.51
CA VAL A 41 2.95 -15.46 14.11
C VAL A 41 3.00 -15.59 15.61
N GLU A 42 3.89 -14.84 16.25
CA GLU A 42 4.05 -14.81 17.71
C GLU A 42 3.30 -13.62 18.30
N ALA A 43 2.41 -13.88 19.24
CA ALA A 43 1.65 -12.81 19.91
C ALA A 43 2.55 -11.84 20.70
N GLY A 44 3.74 -12.29 21.15
CA GLY A 44 4.58 -11.54 22.07
C GLY A 44 3.91 -11.39 23.44
N ASP A 45 4.19 -10.30 24.13
CA ASP A 45 3.71 -10.05 25.49
C ASP A 45 2.22 -9.64 25.57
N TYR A 46 1.53 -9.54 24.43
CA TYR A 46 0.17 -8.98 24.38
C TYR A 46 -0.81 -9.98 23.78
N THR A 47 -2.01 -10.07 24.40
CA THR A 47 -3.15 -10.76 23.80
C THR A 47 -3.64 -9.99 22.59
N ARG A 48 -3.85 -10.70 21.45
CA ARG A 48 -4.29 -10.15 20.18
C ARG A 48 -5.74 -10.49 19.91
N PHE A 49 -6.47 -9.62 19.22
CA PHE A 49 -7.86 -9.88 18.83
C PHE A 49 -8.20 -9.16 17.53
N PHE A 50 -8.46 -9.91 16.46
CA PHE A 50 -8.66 -9.40 15.10
C PHE A 50 -7.58 -8.40 14.67
N THR A 51 -6.32 -8.78 14.88
CA THR A 51 -5.18 -7.91 14.64
C THR A 51 -4.71 -8.00 13.19
N PRO A 52 -4.62 -6.89 12.43
CA PRO A 52 -4.01 -6.88 11.12
C PRO A 52 -2.52 -7.21 11.19
N VAL A 53 -2.06 -8.10 10.33
CA VAL A 53 -0.65 -8.47 10.23
C VAL A 53 -0.22 -8.51 8.77
N SER A 54 1.07 -8.32 8.54
CA SER A 54 1.65 -8.44 7.20
C SER A 54 2.98 -9.16 7.22
N LEU A 55 3.29 -9.80 6.11
CA LEU A 55 4.57 -10.45 5.84
C LEU A 55 5.18 -9.84 4.58
N ASP A 56 6.43 -9.42 4.67
CA ASP A 56 7.27 -9.11 3.52
C ASP A 56 7.63 -10.40 2.80
N LEU A 57 7.31 -10.48 1.52
CA LEU A 57 7.49 -11.69 0.72
C LEU A 57 8.87 -11.80 0.05
N SER A 58 9.80 -10.88 0.30
CA SER A 58 11.15 -10.91 -0.27
C SER A 58 11.93 -12.20 0.07
N GLY A 59 11.63 -12.79 1.23
CA GLY A 59 12.23 -14.06 1.67
C GLY A 59 11.49 -15.31 1.19
N VAL A 60 10.42 -15.20 0.39
CA VAL A 60 9.63 -16.35 -0.06
C VAL A 60 9.78 -16.53 -1.57
N PRO A 61 10.66 -17.44 -2.02
CA PRO A 61 10.89 -17.67 -3.45
C PRO A 61 9.65 -18.17 -4.18
N GLY A 62 9.47 -17.74 -5.41
CA GLY A 62 8.33 -18.14 -6.23
C GLY A 62 7.04 -17.37 -5.98
N LEU A 63 7.06 -16.33 -5.12
CA LEU A 63 5.96 -15.43 -4.84
C LEU A 63 6.29 -14.01 -5.33
N GLY A 64 5.37 -13.39 -6.03
CA GLY A 64 5.55 -12.01 -6.52
C GLY A 64 4.91 -11.74 -7.85
N PHE A 65 4.43 -12.78 -8.52
CA PHE A 65 3.70 -12.60 -9.77
C PHE A 65 2.28 -12.10 -9.49
N ALA A 66 1.86 -11.05 -10.16
CA ALA A 66 0.54 -10.44 -9.99
C ALA A 66 -0.64 -11.42 -10.21
N ASN A 67 -0.40 -12.55 -10.88
CA ASN A 67 -1.39 -13.59 -11.15
C ASN A 67 -1.24 -14.85 -10.29
N ASP A 68 -0.22 -14.91 -9.42
CA ASP A 68 -0.12 -16.05 -8.51
C ASP A 68 -1.21 -15.94 -7.45
N ARG A 69 -2.08 -16.93 -7.39
CA ARG A 69 -3.11 -17.05 -6.37
C ARG A 69 -2.60 -17.94 -5.25
N PHE A 70 -2.66 -17.42 -4.03
CA PHE A 70 -2.21 -18.11 -2.83
C PHE A 70 -3.36 -18.32 -1.88
N GLU A 71 -3.24 -19.36 -1.08
CA GLU A 71 -4.04 -19.59 0.10
C GLU A 71 -3.13 -19.57 1.32
N LEU A 72 -3.53 -18.84 2.34
CA LEU A 72 -2.92 -18.90 3.65
C LEU A 72 -3.79 -19.81 4.52
N VAL A 73 -3.23 -20.92 4.94
CA VAL A 73 -3.97 -21.94 5.72
C VAL A 73 -3.46 -21.96 7.14
N GLU A 74 -4.30 -21.59 8.09
CA GLU A 74 -3.97 -21.71 9.50
C GLU A 74 -4.05 -23.18 9.96
N ILE A 75 -3.03 -23.62 10.70
CA ILE A 75 -2.92 -24.97 11.21
C ILE A 75 -3.26 -24.98 12.71
N GLN A 76 -4.41 -25.55 13.06
CA GLN A 76 -4.88 -25.71 14.44
C GLN A 76 -5.01 -27.21 14.79
N GLY A 77 -3.91 -27.82 15.20
CA GLY A 77 -3.84 -29.26 15.39
C GLY A 77 -4.10 -30.01 14.08
N SER A 78 -5.17 -30.80 14.00
CA SER A 78 -5.60 -31.48 12.77
C SER A 78 -6.49 -30.61 11.86
N ARG A 79 -6.92 -29.44 12.30
CA ARG A 79 -7.78 -28.54 11.51
C ARG A 79 -6.94 -27.63 10.63
N ARG A 80 -7.42 -27.42 9.41
CA ARG A 80 -6.84 -26.50 8.43
C ARG A 80 -7.89 -25.46 8.07
N ILE A 81 -7.61 -24.20 8.35
CA ILE A 81 -8.55 -23.08 8.19
C ILE A 81 -7.98 -22.13 7.15
N VAL A 82 -8.66 -21.98 6.02
CA VAL A 82 -8.26 -21.00 4.99
C VAL A 82 -8.51 -19.59 5.52
N THR A 83 -7.50 -18.76 5.44
CA THR A 83 -7.52 -17.36 5.90
C THR A 83 -7.58 -16.43 4.70
N ARG A 84 -8.48 -15.43 4.75
CA ARG A 84 -8.53 -14.37 3.72
C ARG A 84 -7.23 -13.58 3.73
N VAL A 85 -6.66 -13.41 2.56
CA VAL A 85 -5.39 -12.69 2.37
C VAL A 85 -5.52 -11.63 1.30
N GLN A 86 -4.65 -10.64 1.37
CA GLN A 86 -4.52 -9.58 0.37
C GLN A 86 -3.06 -9.34 0.04
N LEU A 87 -2.73 -9.40 -1.24
CA LEU A 87 -1.40 -9.05 -1.73
C LEU A 87 -1.34 -7.54 -1.95
N GLU A 88 -0.39 -6.88 -1.30
CA GLU A 88 -0.02 -5.50 -1.55
C GLU A 88 1.14 -5.49 -2.55
N PRO A 89 0.95 -4.98 -3.77
CA PRO A 89 2.03 -4.86 -4.74
C PRO A 89 3.11 -3.90 -4.23
N GLY A 90 4.36 -4.26 -4.43
CA GLY A 90 5.46 -3.42 -4.00
C GLY A 90 6.82 -4.02 -4.31
N SER A 91 7.88 -3.39 -3.87
CA SER A 91 9.24 -3.93 -3.83
C SER A 91 9.80 -3.72 -2.44
N PRO A 92 9.73 -4.75 -1.60
CA PRO A 92 9.09 -6.06 -1.79
C PRO A 92 7.56 -6.02 -1.71
N PRO A 93 6.85 -7.01 -2.29
CA PRO A 93 5.41 -7.19 -2.09
C PRO A 93 5.13 -7.68 -0.67
N LYS A 94 3.93 -7.35 -0.14
CA LYS A 94 3.50 -7.78 1.20
C LYS A 94 2.22 -8.60 1.13
N LEU A 95 2.16 -9.66 1.93
CA LEU A 95 0.94 -10.42 2.17
C LEU A 95 0.30 -9.91 3.46
N TRP A 96 -0.99 -9.55 3.40
CA TRP A 96 -1.77 -9.07 4.53
C TRP A 96 -2.86 -10.06 4.90
N TRP A 97 -3.14 -10.22 6.21
CA TRP A 97 -4.29 -10.94 6.73
C TRP A 97 -4.68 -10.41 8.11
N ILE A 98 -5.82 -10.89 8.61
CA ILE A 98 -6.26 -10.59 9.98
C ILE A 98 -6.06 -11.86 10.84
N LEU A 99 -5.42 -11.72 11.99
CA LEU A 99 -5.43 -12.75 13.03
C LEU A 99 -6.85 -12.87 13.58
N SER A 100 -7.64 -13.80 13.05
CA SER A 100 -9.04 -13.97 13.42
C SER A 100 -9.19 -14.43 14.86
N GLY A 101 -10.14 -13.84 15.61
CA GLY A 101 -10.40 -14.20 17.00
C GLY A 101 -9.26 -13.82 17.95
N LYS A 102 -9.23 -14.47 19.09
CA LYS A 102 -8.27 -14.22 20.18
C LYS A 102 -6.99 -15.03 20.00
N THR A 103 -5.84 -14.41 20.21
CA THR A 103 -4.51 -15.04 20.31
C THR A 103 -3.89 -14.61 21.62
N GLU A 104 -3.69 -15.53 22.56
CA GLU A 104 -3.21 -15.19 23.91
C GLU A 104 -1.76 -14.71 23.89
N ALA A 105 -1.40 -13.85 24.83
CA ALA A 105 -0.01 -13.46 25.07
C ALA A 105 0.89 -14.69 25.23
N GLY A 106 2.10 -14.63 24.63
CA GLY A 106 3.06 -15.73 24.64
C GLY A 106 2.73 -16.90 23.70
N SER A 107 1.55 -16.89 23.06
CA SER A 107 1.17 -17.97 22.13
C SER A 107 1.63 -17.70 20.69
N LYS A 108 1.60 -18.77 19.88
CA LYS A 108 1.97 -18.74 18.47
C LYS A 108 0.83 -19.29 17.62
N ARG A 109 0.66 -18.75 16.42
CA ARG A 109 -0.19 -19.32 15.37
C ARG A 109 0.66 -19.73 14.18
N ILE A 110 0.34 -20.88 13.61
CA ILE A 110 1.09 -21.48 12.50
C ILE A 110 0.22 -21.41 11.26
N TYR A 111 0.81 -20.96 10.18
CA TYR A 111 0.20 -20.89 8.85
C TYR A 111 1.08 -21.60 7.83
N GLU A 112 0.43 -22.16 6.82
CA GLU A 112 1.08 -22.64 5.60
C GLU A 112 0.61 -21.80 4.44
N LEU A 113 1.56 -21.28 3.66
CA LEU A 113 1.30 -20.58 2.43
C LEU A 113 1.33 -21.59 1.29
N GLU A 114 0.22 -21.78 0.62
CA GLU A 114 0.04 -22.78 -0.44
C GLU A 114 -0.30 -22.11 -1.78
N ARG A 115 0.03 -22.77 -2.90
CA ARG A 115 -0.51 -22.38 -4.20
C ARG A 115 -2.02 -22.64 -4.22
N TYR A 116 -2.76 -21.69 -4.76
CA TYR A 116 -4.21 -21.75 -4.83
C TYR A 116 -4.72 -22.96 -5.63
N ASN A 117 -5.68 -23.68 -5.09
CA ASN A 117 -6.37 -24.77 -5.76
C ASN A 117 -7.80 -24.35 -6.14
N LEU A 118 -8.07 -24.20 -7.43
CA LEU A 118 -9.38 -23.78 -8.00
C LEU A 118 -10.59 -24.57 -7.46
N LEU A 119 -10.40 -25.83 -7.09
CA LEU A 119 -11.48 -26.69 -6.60
C LEU A 119 -11.94 -26.36 -5.16
N ARG A 120 -11.13 -25.69 -4.37
CA ARG A 120 -11.47 -25.29 -2.98
C ARG A 120 -12.12 -23.92 -2.86
N ALA A 121 -11.84 -23.00 -3.77
CA ALA A 121 -12.20 -21.61 -3.65
C ALA A 121 -13.69 -21.30 -3.66
N ALA A 122 -14.48 -22.08 -4.36
CA ALA A 122 -15.91 -21.82 -4.54
C ALA A 122 -16.76 -22.05 -3.27
N VAL A 123 -16.19 -22.65 -2.23
CA VAL A 123 -16.94 -23.14 -1.07
C VAL A 123 -16.66 -22.35 0.23
N MET A 124 -15.60 -21.54 0.30
CA MET A 124 -15.04 -21.12 1.60
C MET A 124 -15.04 -19.62 1.92
N TYR A 125 -15.25 -18.73 0.96
CA TYR A 125 -15.42 -17.31 1.27
C TYR A 125 -16.91 -16.99 1.32
N GLY A 126 -17.51 -17.14 2.50
CA GLY A 126 -18.86 -16.65 2.74
C GLY A 126 -18.99 -15.17 2.37
N ASP A 127 -20.22 -14.64 2.30
CA ASP A 127 -20.61 -13.28 1.86
C ASP A 127 -20.00 -12.11 2.69
N ALA A 128 -18.81 -12.25 3.25
CA ALA A 128 -18.14 -11.17 3.98
C ALA A 128 -17.68 -10.10 2.99
N ALA A 129 -18.34 -8.95 3.03
CA ALA A 129 -18.06 -7.80 2.18
C ALA A 129 -16.59 -7.35 2.30
N ASP A 130 -16.00 -6.96 1.17
CA ASP A 130 -14.67 -6.35 1.10
C ASP A 130 -14.71 -4.88 1.55
N ILE A 131 -13.55 -4.31 1.84
CA ILE A 131 -13.39 -2.87 1.95
C ILE A 131 -13.08 -2.32 0.57
N GLU A 132 -13.89 -1.38 0.12
CA GLU A 132 -13.82 -0.81 -1.23
C GLU A 132 -13.41 0.65 -1.21
N ALA A 133 -12.57 1.05 -2.16
CA ALA A 133 -12.20 2.44 -2.43
C ALA A 133 -12.87 2.88 -3.74
N ILE A 134 -13.93 3.67 -3.63
CA ILE A 134 -14.75 4.11 -4.76
C ILE A 134 -14.52 5.59 -5.01
N LYS A 135 -13.98 5.92 -6.18
CA LYS A 135 -13.66 7.29 -6.56
C LYS A 135 -14.65 7.83 -7.59
N ASN A 136 -15.11 9.08 -7.35
CA ASN A 136 -15.80 9.90 -8.34
C ASN A 136 -15.02 11.22 -8.60
N ASP A 137 -15.63 12.20 -9.27
CA ASP A 137 -14.98 13.48 -9.62
C ASP A 137 -14.65 14.37 -8.42
N SER A 138 -15.27 14.15 -7.26
CA SER A 138 -15.14 15.03 -6.09
C SER A 138 -14.52 14.35 -4.89
N VAL A 139 -14.86 13.09 -4.66
CA VAL A 139 -14.47 12.35 -3.45
C VAL A 139 -14.00 10.94 -3.78
N LEU A 140 -13.19 10.40 -2.87
CA LEU A 140 -12.93 8.98 -2.77
C LEU A 140 -13.58 8.48 -1.49
N GLU A 141 -14.55 7.58 -1.60
CA GLU A 141 -15.23 6.95 -0.45
C GLU A 141 -14.61 5.59 -0.15
N ILE A 142 -14.37 5.34 1.13
CA ILE A 142 -14.06 3.99 1.62
C ILE A 142 -15.35 3.42 2.23
N ARG A 143 -15.73 2.23 1.75
CA ARG A 143 -16.96 1.52 2.13
C ARG A 143 -16.66 0.07 2.50
N ARG A 144 -17.56 -0.56 3.25
CA ARG A 144 -17.62 -2.02 3.39
C ARG A 144 -18.80 -2.52 2.57
N GLY A 145 -18.52 -3.28 1.52
CA GLY A 145 -19.52 -3.64 0.52
C GLY A 145 -20.18 -2.40 -0.10
N ASP A 146 -21.35 -2.59 -0.69
CA ASP A 146 -22.02 -1.56 -1.48
C ASP A 146 -22.57 -0.39 -0.61
N ASP A 147 -22.98 -0.66 0.62
CA ASP A 147 -23.85 0.25 1.38
C ASP A 147 -23.22 0.90 2.61
N VAL A 148 -22.20 0.30 3.23
CA VAL A 148 -21.71 0.77 4.53
C VAL A 148 -20.54 1.75 4.34
N LYS A 149 -20.83 3.05 4.46
CA LYS A 149 -19.84 4.12 4.37
C LYS A 149 -18.99 4.18 5.62
N ILE A 150 -17.67 4.35 5.45
CA ILE A 150 -16.70 4.48 6.54
C ILE A 150 -16.13 5.89 6.57
N LEU A 151 -15.51 6.33 5.48
CA LEU A 151 -14.97 7.69 5.35
C LEU A 151 -15.01 8.18 3.91
N SER A 152 -15.00 9.52 3.74
CA SER A 152 -14.87 10.16 2.45
C SER A 152 -13.68 11.12 2.45
N TYR A 153 -12.81 10.98 1.46
CA TYR A 153 -11.68 11.87 1.22
C TYR A 153 -12.01 12.84 0.09
N ASN A 154 -11.98 14.15 0.41
CA ASN A 154 -12.31 15.22 -0.52
C ASN A 154 -11.07 15.62 -1.33
N HIS A 155 -10.97 15.14 -2.57
CA HIS A 155 -9.87 15.46 -3.47
C HIS A 155 -10.18 16.65 -4.39
N ALA A 156 -11.44 16.92 -4.71
CA ALA A 156 -11.84 18.15 -5.35
C ALA A 156 -11.91 19.31 -4.35
N ILE A 157 -11.88 20.52 -4.87
CA ILE A 157 -12.01 21.74 -4.06
C ILE A 157 -13.43 21.84 -3.49
N VAL A 158 -13.54 21.89 -2.17
CA VAL A 158 -14.78 22.16 -1.45
C VAL A 158 -14.88 23.65 -1.18
N PRO A 159 -15.97 24.31 -1.59
CA PRO A 159 -16.18 25.73 -1.34
C PRO A 159 -16.50 25.99 0.13
N PRO A 160 -16.13 27.18 0.66
CA PRO A 160 -16.62 27.64 1.95
C PRO A 160 -18.15 27.88 1.91
N PRO A 161 -18.81 28.05 3.07
CA PRO A 161 -20.22 28.40 3.14
C PRO A 161 -20.57 29.64 2.31
N PRO A 162 -21.84 29.82 1.92
CA PRO A 162 -22.31 31.05 1.30
C PRO A 162 -21.95 32.28 2.15
N ILE A 163 -21.67 33.41 1.52
CA ILE A 163 -21.15 34.61 2.21
C ILE A 163 -22.13 35.16 3.27
N GLU A 164 -23.43 34.98 3.01
CA GLU A 164 -24.51 35.35 3.92
C GLU A 164 -24.51 34.56 5.24
N ASP A 165 -24.01 33.32 5.21
CA ASP A 165 -23.94 32.43 6.37
C ASP A 165 -22.65 32.63 7.18
N MET A 166 -21.71 33.46 6.70
CA MET A 166 -20.44 33.70 7.36
C MET A 166 -20.48 34.88 8.33
N GLY A 167 -19.73 34.73 9.44
CA GLY A 167 -19.50 35.85 10.36
C GLY A 167 -18.79 37.02 9.67
N GLU A 168 -19.16 38.26 10.00
CA GLU A 168 -18.67 39.50 9.32
C GLU A 168 -17.15 39.56 9.13
N LYS A 169 -16.38 39.15 10.16
CA LYS A 169 -14.90 39.17 10.11
C LYS A 169 -14.30 38.22 9.08
N TYR A 170 -15.05 37.24 8.57
CA TYR A 170 -14.56 36.24 7.62
C TYR A 170 -15.02 36.50 6.17
N LYS A 171 -16.02 37.39 5.99
CA LYS A 171 -16.60 37.65 4.66
C LYS A 171 -15.59 38.16 3.66
N GLN A 172 -14.67 39.02 4.08
CA GLN A 172 -13.62 39.58 3.20
C GLN A 172 -12.56 38.55 2.78
N THR A 173 -12.36 37.49 3.57
CA THR A 173 -11.38 36.44 3.33
C THR A 173 -12.02 35.13 2.87
N ARG A 174 -13.31 35.14 2.51
CA ARG A 174 -14.10 33.94 2.19
C ARG A 174 -13.39 33.06 1.15
N ASP A 175 -12.86 33.64 0.10
CA ASP A 175 -12.27 32.89 -1.01
C ASP A 175 -10.94 32.20 -0.65
N LEU A 176 -10.35 32.51 0.50
CA LEU A 176 -9.18 31.81 1.03
C LEU A 176 -9.53 30.45 1.68
N TYR A 177 -10.81 30.19 1.97
CA TYR A 177 -11.25 28.94 2.60
C TYR A 177 -11.62 27.82 1.63
N TYR A 178 -11.48 28.01 0.31
CA TYR A 178 -11.55 26.93 -0.67
C TYR A 178 -10.46 25.91 -0.38
N ARG A 179 -10.82 24.62 -0.23
CA ARG A 179 -9.87 23.60 0.18
C ARG A 179 -10.16 22.23 -0.41
N SER A 180 -9.09 21.47 -0.67
CA SER A 180 -9.09 20.03 -0.96
C SER A 180 -8.13 19.29 -0.01
N GLY A 181 -8.04 17.97 -0.11
CA GLY A 181 -7.07 17.18 0.63
C GLY A 181 -7.42 17.01 2.11
N PHE A 182 -8.64 16.54 2.43
CA PHE A 182 -9.07 16.28 3.80
C PHE A 182 -10.12 15.16 3.86
N ILE A 183 -10.30 14.55 5.04
CA ILE A 183 -11.31 13.50 5.27
C ILE A 183 -12.53 14.10 5.94
N HIS A 184 -13.66 14.02 5.25
CA HIS A 184 -15.01 14.35 5.74
C HIS A 184 -16.05 13.90 4.70
N PRO A 185 -17.16 13.28 5.12
CA PRO A 185 -17.46 12.78 6.45
C PRO A 185 -16.62 11.56 6.87
N LEU A 186 -16.49 11.36 8.19
CA LEU A 186 -16.15 10.09 8.82
C LEU A 186 -17.43 9.58 9.50
N TRP A 187 -17.83 8.34 9.20
CA TRP A 187 -19.06 7.75 9.77
C TRP A 187 -18.73 6.74 10.86
N SER A 188 -19.60 6.69 11.88
CA SER A 188 -19.61 5.59 12.84
C SER A 188 -20.13 4.30 12.17
N PRO A 189 -19.94 3.12 12.78
CA PRO A 189 -20.51 1.86 12.29
C PRO A 189 -22.04 1.90 12.08
N THR A 190 -22.77 2.72 12.84
CA THR A 190 -24.23 2.92 12.71
C THR A 190 -24.62 4.10 11.80
N GLY A 191 -23.63 4.73 11.13
CA GLY A 191 -23.86 5.74 10.09
C GLY A 191 -23.92 7.20 10.57
N SER A 192 -23.69 7.50 11.86
CA SER A 192 -23.62 8.88 12.36
C SER A 192 -22.32 9.55 11.88
N VAL A 193 -22.39 10.83 11.49
CA VAL A 193 -21.22 11.62 11.06
C VAL A 193 -20.44 12.12 12.28
N LEU A 194 -19.15 11.79 12.36
CA LEU A 194 -18.30 12.12 13.50
C LEU A 194 -17.38 13.32 13.27
N THR A 195 -17.44 13.93 12.09
CA THR A 195 -16.60 15.08 11.72
C THR A 195 -17.44 16.29 11.35
N ASN A 196 -16.86 17.49 11.45
CA ASN A 196 -17.46 18.75 11.03
C ASN A 196 -16.53 19.53 10.11
N ILE A 197 -17.09 20.32 9.18
CA ILE A 197 -16.32 21.23 8.31
C ILE A 197 -16.90 22.64 8.41
N HIS A 198 -16.02 23.63 8.22
CA HIS A 198 -16.37 25.04 8.18
C HIS A 198 -17.26 25.50 9.36
N PRO A 199 -16.97 25.08 10.62
CA PRO A 199 -17.75 25.57 11.76
C PRO A 199 -17.62 27.08 11.86
N LYS A 200 -18.69 27.75 12.36
CA LYS A 200 -18.79 29.23 12.38
C LYS A 200 -17.69 29.95 13.13
N ASP A 201 -17.05 29.26 14.08
CA ASP A 201 -15.94 29.77 14.88
C ASP A 201 -14.58 29.65 14.15
N HIS A 202 -14.42 28.62 13.23
CA HIS A 202 -13.16 28.28 12.58
C HIS A 202 -13.38 27.72 11.16
N TYR A 203 -13.68 28.56 10.18
CA TYR A 203 -13.95 28.13 8.80
C TYR A 203 -12.82 27.36 8.12
N HIS A 204 -11.60 27.41 8.65
CA HIS A 204 -10.45 26.62 8.17
C HIS A 204 -10.39 25.18 8.71
N HIS A 205 -11.29 24.77 9.63
CA HIS A 205 -11.36 23.40 10.10
C HIS A 205 -12.16 22.52 9.13
N VAL A 206 -11.60 21.36 8.75
CA VAL A 206 -12.16 20.47 7.72
C VAL A 206 -12.01 18.99 8.07
N GLY A 207 -12.81 18.52 9.01
CA GLY A 207 -12.86 17.10 9.43
C GLY A 207 -11.54 16.60 9.99
N ILE A 208 -10.73 15.88 9.19
CA ILE A 208 -9.37 15.43 9.51
C ILE A 208 -8.41 16.00 8.46
N TRP A 209 -7.36 16.68 8.91
CA TRP A 209 -6.36 17.35 8.07
C TRP A 209 -5.01 17.45 8.77
N MET A 210 -3.91 17.73 8.05
CA MET A 210 -2.57 17.73 8.64
C MET A 210 -1.65 18.86 8.12
N PRO A 211 -2.00 20.15 8.24
CA PRO A 211 -1.12 21.27 7.90
C PRO A 211 -0.28 21.73 9.09
N TRP A 212 0.67 22.58 8.78
CA TRP A 212 1.46 23.30 9.78
C TRP A 212 1.00 24.75 9.91
N THR A 213 1.10 25.30 11.10
CA THR A 213 0.90 26.71 11.41
C THR A 213 2.16 27.30 12.05
N LYS A 214 2.27 28.63 12.05
CA LYS A 214 3.42 29.32 12.63
C LYS A 214 4.73 28.83 12.03
N THR A 215 4.84 28.84 10.72
CA THR A 215 6.06 28.43 10.02
C THR A 215 6.76 29.62 9.38
N LYS A 216 8.06 29.47 9.11
CA LYS A 216 8.86 30.43 8.34
C LYS A 216 9.53 29.74 7.18
N PHE A 217 9.42 30.36 6.01
CA PHE A 217 10.07 29.94 4.79
C PHE A 217 10.75 31.15 4.12
N GLU A 218 12.06 31.04 3.88
CA GLU A 218 12.87 32.12 3.29
C GLU A 218 12.68 33.48 4.02
N GLY A 219 12.61 33.42 5.36
CA GLY A 219 12.46 34.59 6.23
C GLY A 219 11.04 35.15 6.35
N LYS A 220 10.07 34.65 5.58
CA LYS A 220 8.67 35.07 5.63
C LYS A 220 7.81 34.12 6.46
N ASP A 221 6.79 34.66 7.11
CA ASP A 221 5.78 33.85 7.80
C ASP A 221 4.88 33.16 6.77
N VAL A 222 4.66 31.85 6.95
CA VAL A 222 3.76 31.05 6.13
C VAL A 222 2.86 30.24 7.04
N ASP A 223 1.55 30.34 6.85
CA ASP A 223 0.56 29.60 7.64
C ASP A 223 -0.29 28.74 6.69
N PHE A 224 -0.07 27.42 6.73
CA PHE A 224 -0.84 26.44 5.93
C PHE A 224 -2.11 26.00 6.63
N TRP A 225 -2.30 26.37 7.91
CA TRP A 225 -3.45 26.00 8.73
C TRP A 225 -4.54 27.07 8.71
N ASN A 226 -4.19 28.30 9.06
CA ASN A 226 -5.12 29.42 9.15
C ASN A 226 -5.26 30.12 7.79
N LEU A 227 -6.02 29.50 6.88
CA LEU A 227 -6.16 29.91 5.48
C LEU A 227 -6.50 31.39 5.30
N GLY A 228 -7.29 31.99 6.23
CA GLY A 228 -7.66 33.40 6.20
C GLY A 228 -6.49 34.39 6.23
N SER A 229 -5.26 33.94 6.52
CA SER A 229 -4.04 34.75 6.42
C SER A 229 -3.61 34.98 4.96
N GLY A 230 -4.01 34.09 4.04
CA GLY A 230 -3.58 34.12 2.65
C GLY A 230 -2.09 33.82 2.43
N GLN A 231 -1.39 33.29 3.43
CA GLN A 231 0.05 33.03 3.37
C GLN A 231 0.39 31.67 2.78
N GLY A 232 -0.45 30.65 3.06
CA GLY A 232 -0.22 29.29 2.59
C GLY A 232 -1.50 28.48 2.46
N THR A 233 -1.41 27.35 1.76
CA THR A 233 -2.51 26.39 1.59
C THR A 233 -1.97 24.99 1.36
N VAL A 234 -2.86 23.98 1.48
CA VAL A 234 -2.55 22.59 1.11
C VAL A 234 -3.52 22.19 0.00
N ARG A 235 -3.00 21.64 -1.09
CA ARG A 235 -3.77 21.24 -2.27
C ARG A 235 -3.57 19.75 -2.56
N PHE A 236 -4.65 19.02 -2.80
CA PHE A 236 -4.56 17.68 -3.39
C PHE A 236 -3.89 17.77 -4.77
N LYS A 237 -2.96 16.87 -5.04
CA LYS A 237 -2.24 16.79 -6.32
C LYS A 237 -2.74 15.63 -7.18
N ARG A 238 -2.67 14.42 -6.63
CA ARG A 238 -3.05 13.19 -7.35
C ARG A 238 -3.14 12.01 -6.39
N PHE A 239 -3.85 10.98 -6.81
CA PHE A 239 -3.72 9.67 -6.20
C PHE A 239 -2.49 8.94 -6.74
N LEU A 240 -1.73 8.31 -5.87
CA LEU A 240 -0.62 7.42 -6.21
C LEU A 240 -1.12 5.98 -6.34
N SER A 241 -2.08 5.59 -5.49
CA SER A 241 -2.74 4.29 -5.54
C SER A 241 -4.12 4.36 -4.90
N THR A 242 -5.00 3.44 -5.30
CA THR A 242 -6.25 3.08 -4.62
C THR A 242 -6.28 1.58 -4.47
N THR A 243 -6.77 1.09 -3.34
CA THR A 243 -6.77 -0.33 -2.99
C THR A 243 -8.13 -0.72 -2.45
N SER A 244 -8.69 -1.80 -2.98
CA SER A 244 -9.87 -2.49 -2.45
C SER A 244 -9.50 -3.93 -2.16
N GLY A 245 -10.11 -4.54 -1.13
CA GLY A 245 -9.87 -5.95 -0.87
C GLY A 245 -10.38 -6.50 0.44
N PRO A 246 -10.16 -7.81 0.64
CA PRO A 246 -10.73 -8.55 1.75
C PRO A 246 -10.11 -8.25 3.12
N VAL A 247 -8.92 -7.66 3.16
CA VAL A 247 -8.19 -7.37 4.40
C VAL A 247 -8.20 -5.88 4.71
N TYR A 248 -8.02 -5.04 3.70
CA TYR A 248 -8.11 -3.59 3.83
C TYR A 248 -8.48 -2.93 2.49
N GLY A 249 -9.07 -1.74 2.58
CA GLY A 249 -9.19 -0.80 1.49
C GLY A 249 -8.57 0.53 1.87
N GLY A 250 -8.14 1.32 0.88
CA GLY A 250 -7.46 2.57 1.16
C GLY A 250 -6.96 3.30 -0.07
N PHE A 251 -6.13 4.31 0.17
CA PHE A 251 -5.55 5.11 -0.89
C PHE A 251 -4.22 5.73 -0.46
N GLN A 252 -3.40 6.07 -1.45
CA GLN A 252 -2.28 6.98 -1.29
C GLN A 252 -2.54 8.25 -2.12
N ALA A 253 -2.45 9.41 -1.46
CA ALA A 253 -2.70 10.71 -2.07
C ALA A 253 -1.51 11.65 -1.84
N GLU A 254 -1.07 12.31 -2.93
CA GLU A 254 -0.01 13.35 -2.89
C GLU A 254 -0.66 14.73 -2.71
N HIS A 255 -0.08 15.54 -1.82
CA HIS A 255 -0.47 16.92 -1.54
C HIS A 255 0.74 17.84 -1.73
N ASP A 256 0.45 19.06 -2.18
CA ASP A 256 1.40 20.16 -2.21
C ASP A 256 1.06 21.17 -1.10
N HIS A 257 2.01 21.45 -0.20
CA HIS A 257 1.94 22.58 0.72
C HIS A 257 2.56 23.79 0.02
N VAL A 258 1.74 24.78 -0.26
CA VAL A 258 2.09 25.91 -1.13
C VAL A 258 2.18 27.20 -0.31
N ALA A 259 3.36 27.82 -0.28
CA ALA A 259 3.53 29.20 0.17
C ALA A 259 3.01 30.12 -0.94
N LEU A 260 2.03 30.98 -0.62
CA LEU A 260 1.31 31.80 -1.60
C LEU A 260 1.99 33.16 -1.85
N GLN A 261 2.88 33.59 -0.96
CA GLN A 261 3.47 34.93 -0.94
C GLN A 261 5.00 34.88 -0.82
N THR A 262 5.68 34.18 -1.75
CA THR A 262 7.14 34.25 -1.87
C THR A 262 7.56 35.39 -2.80
N ASP A 263 8.86 35.70 -2.89
CA ASP A 263 9.36 36.70 -3.84
C ASP A 263 9.17 36.29 -5.30
N GLU A 264 8.99 34.98 -5.55
CA GLU A 264 8.79 34.39 -6.87
C GLU A 264 7.31 34.06 -7.16
N GLY A 265 6.37 34.44 -6.27
CA GLY A 265 4.95 34.07 -6.35
C GLY A 265 4.63 32.82 -5.53
N GLU A 266 3.76 31.94 -6.01
CA GLU A 266 3.44 30.68 -5.35
C GLU A 266 4.60 29.68 -5.45
N LYS A 267 4.97 29.03 -4.33
CA LYS A 267 6.04 28.02 -4.28
C LYS A 267 5.60 26.79 -3.50
N VAL A 268 5.79 25.60 -4.07
CA VAL A 268 5.58 24.35 -3.34
C VAL A 268 6.76 24.14 -2.40
N VAL A 269 6.49 24.12 -1.10
CA VAL A 269 7.50 23.99 -0.03
C VAL A 269 7.62 22.55 0.43
N LEU A 270 6.48 21.89 0.68
CA LEU A 270 6.45 20.47 1.07
C LEU A 270 5.61 19.68 0.08
N LYS A 271 6.04 18.46 -0.20
CA LYS A 271 5.20 17.38 -0.71
C LYS A 271 4.86 16.45 0.44
N GLU A 272 3.60 16.07 0.51
CA GLU A 272 3.09 15.16 1.51
C GLU A 272 2.37 14.00 0.83
N VAL A 273 2.62 12.78 1.28
CA VAL A 273 1.87 11.59 0.85
C VAL A 273 1.10 11.07 2.04
N TRP A 274 -0.23 11.01 1.91
CA TRP A 274 -1.07 10.28 2.85
C TRP A 274 -1.20 8.84 2.37
N ASP A 275 -0.99 7.87 3.27
CA ASP A 275 -1.35 6.47 3.12
C ASP A 275 -2.44 6.16 4.16
N VAL A 276 -3.66 5.95 3.67
CA VAL A 276 -4.83 5.65 4.49
C VAL A 276 -5.25 4.21 4.24
N ARG A 277 -5.36 3.41 5.31
CA ARG A 277 -5.74 1.98 5.26
C ARG A 277 -6.83 1.69 6.26
N VAL A 278 -8.01 1.36 5.78
CA VAL A 278 -9.15 0.90 6.59
C VAL A 278 -9.17 -0.61 6.59
N TYR A 279 -9.00 -1.21 7.76
CA TYR A 279 -8.95 -2.67 7.91
C TYR A 279 -10.34 -3.29 7.97
N ASN A 280 -10.49 -4.47 7.39
CA ASN A 280 -11.72 -5.24 7.40
C ASN A 280 -11.88 -6.00 8.74
N VAL A 281 -11.97 -5.25 9.82
CA VAL A 281 -12.17 -5.73 11.19
C VAL A 281 -13.46 -5.16 11.76
N GLY A 282 -13.92 -5.65 12.92
CA GLY A 282 -15.02 -5.05 13.68
C GLY A 282 -16.44 -5.26 13.14
N GLY A 283 -16.60 -5.83 11.96
CA GLY A 283 -17.93 -6.20 11.44
C GLY A 283 -18.17 -7.71 11.40
N LEU A 284 -17.17 -8.48 11.77
CA LEU A 284 -17.23 -9.93 11.86
C LEU A 284 -17.65 -10.32 13.27
N ASN A 285 -18.93 -10.16 13.59
CA ASN A 285 -19.44 -10.36 14.92
C ASN A 285 -19.31 -11.81 15.40
N ALA A 286 -18.58 -11.97 16.50
CA ALA A 286 -18.87 -13.05 17.43
C ALA A 286 -20.13 -12.74 18.30
N ASP A 287 -20.54 -11.45 18.42
CA ASP A 287 -21.50 -11.00 19.45
C ASP A 287 -22.76 -10.25 18.94
N GLY A 288 -23.09 -10.33 17.63
CA GLY A 288 -24.37 -9.82 17.09
C GLY A 288 -24.30 -8.44 16.42
N PRO A 289 -25.36 -8.00 15.74
CA PRO A 289 -25.40 -6.72 15.03
C PRO A 289 -25.43 -5.55 16.01
N GLY A 290 -24.51 -4.59 15.84
CA GLY A 290 -24.48 -3.33 16.59
C GLY A 290 -23.23 -3.04 17.42
N THR A 291 -22.29 -3.99 17.51
CA THR A 291 -21.01 -3.83 18.22
C THR A 291 -19.83 -3.55 17.29
N GLY A 292 -20.11 -3.08 16.09
CA GLY A 292 -19.09 -2.82 15.09
C GLY A 292 -18.17 -1.66 15.48
N TYR A 293 -16.96 -1.70 14.95
CA TYR A 293 -16.00 -0.61 15.02
C TYR A 293 -15.25 -0.49 13.70
N TRP A 294 -14.64 0.68 13.44
CA TRP A 294 -13.68 0.84 12.36
C TRP A 294 -12.27 1.01 12.94
N LEU A 295 -11.31 0.38 12.30
CA LEU A 295 -9.89 0.53 12.61
C LEU A 295 -9.16 0.88 11.33
N TRP A 296 -8.41 1.99 11.36
CA TRP A 296 -7.69 2.44 10.19
C TRP A 296 -6.43 3.21 10.53
N ASP A 297 -5.45 3.10 9.65
CA ASP A 297 -4.17 3.77 9.77
C ASP A 297 -4.14 5.00 8.87
N PHE A 298 -3.54 6.05 9.39
CA PHE A 298 -3.23 7.29 8.71
C PHE A 298 -1.73 7.53 8.82
N VAL A 299 -1.02 7.50 7.70
CA VAL A 299 0.40 7.81 7.62
C VAL A 299 0.60 9.03 6.75
N SER A 300 1.30 10.03 7.26
CA SER A 300 1.75 11.21 6.52
C SER A 300 3.26 11.15 6.35
N ALA A 301 3.72 11.12 5.11
CA ALA A 301 5.13 11.22 4.76
C ALA A 301 5.38 12.59 4.10
N GLN A 302 6.09 13.47 4.79
CA GLN A 302 6.35 14.84 4.37
C GLN A 302 7.81 15.03 3.97
N ARG A 303 8.04 15.70 2.85
CA ARG A 303 9.38 16.04 2.34
C ARG A 303 9.42 17.50 1.92
N CYS A 304 10.37 18.26 2.46
CA CYS A 304 10.70 19.58 1.95
C CYS A 304 11.33 19.42 0.55
N VAL A 305 10.69 20.02 -0.46
CA VAL A 305 11.12 19.95 -1.87
C VAL A 305 11.69 21.28 -2.37
N ALA A 306 11.67 22.31 -1.54
CA ALA A 306 12.36 23.57 -1.80
C ALA A 306 13.85 23.47 -1.43
N ASP A 307 14.66 24.39 -1.91
CA ASP A 307 16.09 24.47 -1.59
C ASP A 307 16.37 24.97 -0.17
N SER A 308 15.41 25.72 0.42
CA SER A 308 15.45 26.24 1.79
C SER A 308 14.61 25.36 2.72
N ALA A 309 15.04 25.22 3.99
CA ALA A 309 14.27 24.50 5.00
C ALA A 309 12.99 25.25 5.38
N LEU A 310 11.94 24.52 5.74
CA LEU A 310 10.76 25.07 6.39
C LEU A 310 10.95 25.00 7.91
N LEU A 311 11.01 26.13 8.57
CA LEU A 311 11.05 26.22 10.03
C LEU A 311 9.63 26.14 10.58
N LEU A 312 9.37 25.16 11.44
CA LEU A 312 8.16 25.06 12.27
C LEU A 312 8.48 25.67 13.63
N GLU A 313 7.96 26.84 13.91
CA GLU A 313 8.17 27.51 15.19
C GLU A 313 7.34 26.86 16.30
N LYS A 314 7.83 26.90 17.53
CA LYS A 314 7.09 26.46 18.72
C LYS A 314 5.73 27.15 18.77
N TYR A 315 4.67 26.34 18.76
CA TYR A 315 3.31 26.84 18.80
C TYR A 315 2.34 25.84 19.43
N ARG A 316 1.18 26.33 19.85
CA ARG A 316 0.18 25.54 20.58
C ARG A 316 -0.57 24.49 19.75
N TYR A 317 -0.52 24.53 18.40
CA TYR A 317 -1.09 23.53 17.49
C TYR A 317 -0.33 23.49 16.16
N GLY A 318 -0.60 22.45 15.36
CA GLY A 318 -0.01 22.18 14.04
C GLY A 318 0.27 20.69 13.89
N GLY A 319 0.09 20.14 12.70
CA GLY A 319 0.16 18.71 12.41
C GLY A 319 -1.21 18.06 12.31
N PHE A 320 -1.38 16.82 12.75
CA PHE A 320 -2.66 16.09 12.64
C PHE A 320 -3.77 16.76 13.44
N GLY A 321 -4.83 17.21 12.75
CA GLY A 321 -5.99 17.86 13.33
C GLY A 321 -7.28 17.08 13.09
N TYR A 322 -8.19 17.16 14.06
CA TYR A 322 -9.53 16.59 14.00
C TYR A 322 -10.56 17.58 14.54
N ARG A 323 -11.64 17.79 13.78
CA ARG A 323 -12.82 18.52 14.22
C ARG A 323 -13.98 17.56 14.37
N GLY A 324 -14.47 17.39 15.62
CA GLY A 324 -15.59 16.52 15.94
C GLY A 324 -16.94 17.03 15.41
N ALA A 325 -17.95 16.18 15.48
CA ALA A 325 -19.31 16.51 15.05
C ALA A 325 -19.81 17.81 15.68
N ALA A 326 -20.64 18.56 14.94
CA ALA A 326 -21.12 19.89 15.36
C ALA A 326 -21.89 19.89 16.69
N GLU A 327 -22.53 18.79 17.04
CA GLU A 327 -23.29 18.62 18.28
C GLU A 327 -22.44 18.20 19.49
N TRP A 328 -21.14 17.94 19.28
CA TRP A 328 -20.24 17.48 20.33
C TRP A 328 -19.69 18.66 21.14
N ALA A 329 -20.53 19.21 22.02
CA ALA A 329 -20.18 20.28 22.94
C ALA A 329 -20.80 20.07 24.33
N GLY A 330 -20.28 20.71 25.34
CA GLY A 330 -20.80 20.68 26.71
C GLY A 330 -20.87 19.26 27.27
N ALA A 331 -22.00 18.93 27.87
CA ALA A 331 -22.29 17.61 28.47
C ALA A 331 -22.41 16.48 27.43
N LYS A 332 -22.53 16.83 26.14
CA LYS A 332 -22.65 15.88 25.05
C LYS A 332 -21.27 15.46 24.46
N ALA A 333 -20.16 15.91 25.06
CA ALA A 333 -18.83 15.61 24.59
C ALA A 333 -17.90 15.23 25.73
N ALA A 334 -16.96 14.32 25.45
CA ALA A 334 -15.97 13.85 26.41
C ALA A 334 -14.60 13.68 25.75
N TYR A 335 -13.56 13.77 26.56
CA TYR A 335 -12.20 13.36 26.23
C TYR A 335 -11.70 12.43 27.33
N LEU A 336 -10.95 11.42 26.92
CA LEU A 336 -10.18 10.56 27.83
C LEU A 336 -8.83 10.24 27.23
N THR A 337 -7.75 10.44 27.99
CA THR A 337 -6.42 10.10 27.54
C THR A 337 -5.93 8.80 28.17
N SER A 338 -4.90 8.17 27.63
CA SER A 338 -4.23 7.01 28.22
C SER A 338 -3.65 7.24 29.63
N GLN A 339 -3.64 8.51 30.10
CA GLN A 339 -3.23 8.90 31.44
C GLN A 339 -4.43 9.19 32.36
N GLY A 340 -5.65 8.87 31.90
CA GLY A 340 -6.88 9.15 32.64
C GLY A 340 -7.29 10.62 32.70
N ARG A 341 -6.64 11.50 31.89
CA ARG A 341 -6.99 12.92 31.83
C ARG A 341 -8.19 13.16 30.94
N THR A 342 -8.93 14.20 31.23
CA THR A 342 -10.18 14.57 30.57
C THR A 342 -10.06 15.93 29.85
N ARG A 343 -11.17 16.48 29.36
CA ARG A 343 -11.22 17.84 28.79
C ARG A 343 -10.60 18.88 29.73
N LYS A 344 -10.86 18.73 31.04
CA LYS A 344 -10.46 19.71 32.08
C LYS A 344 -8.93 19.84 32.20
N ASP A 345 -8.17 18.76 32.06
CA ASP A 345 -6.76 18.66 32.43
C ASP A 345 -5.87 17.98 31.38
N GLY A 346 -6.45 17.60 30.23
CA GLY A 346 -5.72 16.92 29.15
C GLY A 346 -4.99 17.85 28.18
N HIS A 347 -5.35 19.17 28.16
CA HIS A 347 -4.70 20.13 27.28
C HIS A 347 -3.20 20.29 27.56
N ALA A 348 -2.37 20.36 26.50
CA ALA A 348 -0.92 20.49 26.55
C ALA A 348 -0.22 19.37 27.35
N THR A 349 -0.89 18.24 27.58
CA THR A 349 -0.29 17.02 28.15
C THR A 349 0.10 16.03 27.05
N ARG A 350 0.80 14.96 27.42
CA ARG A 350 1.28 13.92 26.51
C ARG A 350 0.60 12.59 26.87
N ALA A 351 0.13 11.86 25.86
CA ALA A 351 -0.47 10.54 26.07
C ALA A 351 -0.24 9.67 24.83
N ARG A 352 -0.32 8.36 24.99
CA ARG A 352 -0.17 7.41 23.88
C ARG A 352 -1.38 7.42 22.97
N TRP A 353 -2.55 7.66 23.55
CA TRP A 353 -3.80 7.82 22.84
C TRP A 353 -4.72 8.83 23.55
N CYS A 354 -5.62 9.40 22.78
CA CYS A 354 -6.69 10.25 23.27
C CYS A 354 -7.99 9.84 22.59
N ASP A 355 -8.99 9.53 23.38
CA ASP A 355 -10.35 9.34 22.92
C ASP A 355 -11.09 10.67 22.91
N THR A 356 -11.86 10.90 21.84
CA THR A 356 -12.80 12.02 21.69
C THR A 356 -14.17 11.42 21.40
N ALA A 357 -15.14 11.67 22.26
CA ALA A 357 -16.45 11.07 22.14
C ALA A 357 -17.56 12.10 22.32
N GLY A 358 -18.72 11.80 21.77
CA GLY A 358 -19.90 12.62 21.95
C GLY A 358 -21.19 11.89 21.62
N VAL A 359 -22.30 12.58 21.84
CA VAL A 359 -23.64 12.05 21.57
C VAL A 359 -24.07 12.43 20.17
N CYS A 360 -24.33 11.41 19.33
CA CYS A 360 -25.01 11.53 18.05
C CYS A 360 -26.25 10.63 18.08
N ASP A 361 -27.39 11.13 17.61
CA ASP A 361 -28.63 10.37 17.54
C ASP A 361 -29.04 9.73 18.91
N GLY A 362 -28.74 10.44 19.98
CA GLY A 362 -29.03 9.99 21.35
C GLY A 362 -28.10 8.93 21.92
N GLN A 363 -27.08 8.52 21.19
CA GLN A 363 -26.11 7.49 21.58
C GLN A 363 -24.68 8.05 21.58
N TRP A 364 -23.87 7.59 22.55
CA TRP A 364 -22.42 7.89 22.55
C TRP A 364 -21.73 7.22 21.39
N LYS A 365 -20.82 7.96 20.76
CA LYS A 365 -19.93 7.52 19.69
C LYS A 365 -18.55 8.11 19.94
N GLY A 366 -17.51 7.45 19.49
CA GLY A 366 -16.16 7.96 19.72
C GLY A 366 -15.19 7.70 18.60
N LEU A 367 -14.11 8.48 18.63
CA LEU A 367 -12.92 8.35 17.81
C LEU A 367 -11.69 8.42 18.71
N THR A 368 -11.00 7.30 18.87
CA THR A 368 -9.73 7.27 19.59
C THR A 368 -8.58 7.49 18.60
N HIS A 369 -7.67 8.40 18.93
CA HIS A 369 -6.48 8.76 18.19
C HIS A 369 -5.25 8.13 18.83
N PHE A 370 -4.59 7.19 18.18
CA PHE A 370 -3.34 6.56 18.65
C PHE A 370 -2.12 7.22 17.99
N SER A 371 -1.11 7.55 18.80
CA SER A 371 0.21 7.98 18.32
C SER A 371 1.18 6.81 18.31
N HIS A 372 1.94 6.63 17.22
CA HIS A 372 2.92 5.55 17.09
C HIS A 372 4.21 5.88 17.84
N PRO A 373 4.89 4.92 18.48
CA PRO A 373 6.16 5.14 19.17
C PRO A 373 7.27 5.79 18.32
N ASP A 374 7.27 5.53 17.02
CA ASP A 374 8.26 6.09 16.08
C ASP A 374 7.96 7.53 15.66
N ASN A 375 6.86 8.13 16.09
CA ASN A 375 6.56 9.51 15.77
C ASN A 375 7.53 10.46 16.43
N PHE A 376 7.88 11.50 15.70
CA PHE A 376 8.71 12.58 16.23
C PHE A 376 8.11 13.15 17.51
N ARG A 377 8.87 13.09 18.60
CA ARG A 377 8.46 13.53 19.94
C ARG A 377 7.35 12.69 20.59
N HIS A 378 7.21 11.43 20.21
CA HIS A 378 6.24 10.53 20.86
C HIS A 378 6.50 10.39 22.41
N PRO A 379 5.44 10.31 23.24
CA PRO A 379 4.06 10.72 22.97
C PRO A 379 3.98 12.22 22.69
N GLU A 380 3.31 12.60 21.60
CA GLU A 380 3.22 14.01 21.22
C GLU A 380 2.35 14.79 22.22
N PRO A 381 2.64 16.09 22.44
CA PRO A 381 1.71 16.96 23.15
C PRO A 381 0.38 17.06 22.40
N MET A 382 -0.70 17.19 23.16
CA MET A 382 -2.03 17.30 22.60
C MET A 382 -2.59 18.71 22.76
N ARG A 383 -3.29 19.19 21.72
CA ARG A 383 -4.18 20.31 21.88
C ARG A 383 -5.61 19.80 22.01
N ILE A 384 -6.19 20.02 23.18
CA ILE A 384 -7.60 19.81 23.51
C ILE A 384 -8.16 21.18 23.88
N TRP A 385 -9.36 21.51 23.43
CA TRP A 385 -10.02 22.72 23.90
C TRP A 385 -10.63 22.48 25.28
N PRO A 386 -10.15 23.22 26.29
CA PRO A 386 -10.54 22.97 27.67
C PRO A 386 -11.93 23.56 28.03
N GLU A 387 -12.40 24.55 27.25
CA GLU A 387 -13.65 25.22 27.50
C GLU A 387 -14.83 24.27 27.30
N PHE A 388 -15.70 24.16 28.29
CA PHE A 388 -16.76 23.17 28.33
C PHE A 388 -17.75 23.30 27.17
N GLU A 389 -18.15 24.53 26.82
CA GLU A 389 -19.14 24.79 25.77
C GLU A 389 -18.60 24.72 24.35
N GLN A 390 -17.27 24.59 24.17
CA GLN A 390 -16.70 24.46 22.84
C GLN A 390 -16.94 23.07 22.24
N GLU A 391 -17.09 23.01 20.93
CA GLU A 391 -17.12 21.76 20.17
C GLU A 391 -15.80 21.00 20.31
N VAL A 392 -15.82 19.70 19.98
CA VAL A 392 -14.62 18.86 20.03
C VAL A 392 -13.62 19.27 18.95
N PHE A 393 -12.45 19.63 19.41
CA PHE A 393 -11.25 19.79 18.58
C PHE A 393 -10.09 19.07 19.23
N PHE A 394 -9.40 18.25 18.43
CA PHE A 394 -8.21 17.51 18.86
C PHE A 394 -7.08 17.71 17.87
N ASN A 395 -5.83 17.79 18.37
CA ASN A 395 -4.64 17.89 17.53
C ASN A 395 -3.43 17.26 18.22
N TRP A 396 -2.71 16.40 17.50
CA TRP A 396 -1.37 16.02 17.84
C TRP A 396 -0.43 17.15 17.44
N ALA A 397 0.23 17.78 18.41
CA ALA A 397 0.97 19.03 18.24
C ALA A 397 2.44 18.92 18.67
N PRO A 398 3.28 18.19 17.95
CA PRO A 398 4.70 18.00 18.32
C PRO A 398 5.46 19.31 18.41
N VAL A 399 5.01 20.37 17.73
CA VAL A 399 5.60 21.72 17.76
C VAL A 399 5.40 22.48 19.07
N GLN A 400 4.57 21.99 19.99
CA GLN A 400 4.40 22.64 21.31
C GLN A 400 5.69 22.65 22.15
N LEU A 401 6.61 21.72 21.92
CA LEU A 401 7.82 21.57 22.76
C LEU A 401 8.92 22.54 22.36
N ALA A 402 9.21 22.67 21.08
CA ALA A 402 10.28 23.49 20.54
C ALA A 402 10.13 23.66 19.03
N ASP A 403 10.90 24.58 18.48
CA ASP A 403 11.08 24.73 17.04
C ASP A 403 11.62 23.46 16.39
N PHE A 404 11.35 23.30 15.10
CA PHE A 404 11.81 22.17 14.32
C PHE A 404 11.92 22.54 12.83
N GLU A 405 12.98 22.06 12.16
CA GLU A 405 13.18 22.31 10.73
C GLU A 405 12.87 21.07 9.89
N LEU A 406 12.04 21.24 8.87
CA LEU A 406 11.91 20.29 7.78
C LEU A 406 12.97 20.63 6.73
N LYS A 407 14.08 19.88 6.75
CA LYS A 407 15.22 20.14 5.86
C LYS A 407 14.96 19.62 4.45
N PRO A 408 15.53 20.28 3.40
CA PRO A 408 15.41 19.83 2.02
C PRO A 408 15.77 18.36 1.83
N GLY A 409 14.94 17.65 1.07
CA GLY A 409 15.16 16.26 0.69
C GLY A 409 15.00 15.21 1.79
N LYS A 410 14.77 15.60 3.04
CA LYS A 410 14.59 14.68 4.17
C LYS A 410 13.11 14.31 4.36
N ASP A 411 12.84 13.02 4.51
CA ASP A 411 11.49 12.52 4.84
C ASP A 411 11.22 12.63 6.33
N HIS A 412 10.01 13.06 6.67
CA HIS A 412 9.45 13.09 8.01
C HIS A 412 8.13 12.32 7.99
N ILE A 413 8.05 11.24 8.76
CA ILE A 413 6.91 10.32 8.70
C ILE A 413 6.18 10.36 10.04
N TYR A 414 4.88 10.64 9.99
CA TYR A 414 3.96 10.62 11.11
C TYR A 414 2.97 9.49 10.92
N ARG A 415 2.74 8.69 11.97
CA ARG A 415 1.88 7.50 11.95
C ARG A 415 0.84 7.61 13.03
N TYR A 416 -0.42 7.46 12.64
CA TYR A 416 -1.55 7.46 13.57
C TYR A 416 -2.46 6.28 13.21
N ARG A 417 -3.06 5.67 14.25
CA ARG A 417 -4.14 4.71 14.08
C ARG A 417 -5.39 5.31 14.68
N LEU A 418 -6.52 5.11 14.03
CA LEU A 418 -7.81 5.65 14.44
C LEU A 418 -8.78 4.49 14.69
N TYR A 419 -9.43 4.54 15.84
CA TYR A 419 -10.41 3.57 16.29
C TYR A 419 -11.74 4.28 16.47
N VAL A 420 -12.69 4.02 15.56
CA VAL A 420 -14.06 4.53 15.62
C VAL A 420 -14.92 3.51 16.32
N HIS A 421 -15.67 3.91 17.34
CA HIS A 421 -16.46 2.99 18.15
C HIS A 421 -17.84 3.54 18.51
N GLU A 422 -18.73 2.63 18.80
CA GLU A 422 -20.03 2.89 19.40
C GLU A 422 -19.88 2.94 20.93
N GLY A 423 -20.74 3.71 21.59
CA GLY A 423 -20.69 3.84 23.04
C GLY A 423 -19.56 4.72 23.55
N LYS A 424 -19.34 4.69 24.87
CA LYS A 424 -18.16 5.30 25.50
C LYS A 424 -16.95 4.41 25.33
N VAL A 425 -15.76 5.02 25.41
CA VAL A 425 -14.49 4.31 25.26
C VAL A 425 -14.36 3.16 26.26
N ASP A 426 -14.02 1.99 25.74
CA ASP A 426 -13.56 0.83 26.51
C ASP A 426 -12.05 0.93 26.65
N VAL A 427 -11.57 1.28 27.85
CA VAL A 427 -10.14 1.52 28.12
C VAL A 427 -9.31 0.26 27.91
N GLU A 428 -9.80 -0.91 28.34
CA GLU A 428 -9.06 -2.17 28.22
C GLU A 428 -8.88 -2.55 26.74
N ASN A 429 -9.95 -2.50 25.95
CA ASN A 429 -9.88 -2.74 24.52
C ASN A 429 -9.04 -1.69 23.80
N THR A 430 -9.11 -0.43 24.20
CA THR A 430 -8.31 0.67 23.62
C THR A 430 -6.82 0.47 23.88
N GLU A 431 -6.42 0.10 25.10
CA GLU A 431 -5.04 -0.24 25.44
C GLU A 431 -4.55 -1.45 24.64
N ARG A 432 -5.38 -2.47 24.45
CA ARG A 432 -5.05 -3.63 23.62
C ARG A 432 -4.81 -3.21 22.16
N LEU A 433 -5.70 -2.40 21.57
CA LEU A 433 -5.54 -1.89 20.19
C LEU A 433 -4.31 -1.01 20.04
N TRP A 434 -3.97 -0.22 21.05
CA TRP A 434 -2.72 0.55 21.04
C TRP A 434 -1.50 -0.38 21.08
N ASN A 435 -1.51 -1.42 21.90
CA ASN A 435 -0.43 -2.41 21.97
C ASN A 435 -0.28 -3.19 20.64
N ASP A 436 -1.39 -3.52 19.98
CA ASP A 436 -1.36 -4.13 18.63
C ASP A 436 -0.69 -3.21 17.60
N TYR A 437 -0.83 -1.90 17.76
CA TYR A 437 -0.26 -0.89 16.87
C TYR A 437 1.20 -0.58 17.19
N ALA A 438 1.50 -0.36 18.45
CA ALA A 438 2.83 0.03 18.92
C ALA A 438 3.83 -1.15 18.96
N HIS A 439 3.31 -2.35 19.18
CA HIS A 439 4.07 -3.59 19.35
C HIS A 439 3.43 -4.70 18.50
N PRO A 440 3.51 -4.62 17.16
CA PRO A 440 2.87 -5.61 16.30
C PRO A 440 3.41 -7.01 16.58
N PRO A 441 2.62 -8.08 16.34
CA PRO A 441 3.10 -9.44 16.48
C PRO A 441 4.28 -9.71 15.55
N LYS A 442 5.21 -10.52 16.01
CA LYS A 442 6.36 -10.95 15.20
C LYS A 442 5.90 -11.98 14.18
N VAL A 443 6.25 -11.80 12.94
CA VAL A 443 5.98 -12.73 11.85
C VAL A 443 7.29 -13.30 11.36
N GLU A 444 7.43 -14.62 11.43
CA GLU A 444 8.58 -15.36 10.93
C GLU A 444 8.17 -16.25 9.77
N VAL A 445 9.03 -16.40 8.80
CA VAL A 445 8.80 -17.26 7.63
C VAL A 445 9.91 -18.29 7.52
N GLU A 446 9.51 -19.55 7.39
CA GLU A 446 10.38 -20.66 7.02
C GLU A 446 9.98 -21.10 5.61
N THR A 447 10.86 -20.92 4.65
CA THR A 447 10.63 -21.39 3.28
C THR A 447 10.83 -22.89 3.21
N ALA A 448 9.99 -23.59 2.45
CA ALA A 448 10.17 -25.01 2.24
C ALA A 448 11.50 -25.26 1.48
N GLU A 449 12.29 -26.22 1.93
CA GLU A 449 13.53 -26.65 1.26
C GLU A 449 13.31 -27.13 -0.19
N SER A 450 12.06 -27.40 -0.55
CA SER A 450 11.64 -27.87 -1.88
C SER A 450 11.03 -26.79 -2.78
N SER A 451 11.36 -25.50 -2.60
CA SER A 451 10.93 -24.52 -3.61
C SER A 451 11.67 -24.82 -4.92
N GLU A 452 10.92 -25.03 -6.01
CA GLU A 452 11.48 -25.16 -7.37
C GLU A 452 12.31 -23.92 -7.79
N ALA A 453 12.30 -22.89 -6.95
CA ALA A 453 13.00 -21.64 -7.15
C ALA A 453 14.50 -21.75 -6.83
N ILE A 454 15.30 -21.34 -7.76
CA ILE A 454 16.74 -21.20 -7.61
C ILE A 454 17.03 -19.75 -7.23
N ILE A 455 17.58 -19.52 -6.04
CA ILE A 455 18.02 -18.19 -5.62
C ILE A 455 19.30 -17.85 -6.39
N LEU A 456 19.22 -16.95 -7.35
CA LEU A 456 20.36 -16.49 -8.13
C LEU A 456 21.17 -15.45 -7.36
N PHE A 457 20.53 -14.64 -6.51
CA PHE A 457 21.19 -13.70 -5.61
C PHE A 457 20.35 -13.44 -4.36
N GLY A 458 20.87 -13.89 -3.21
CA GLY A 458 20.25 -13.75 -1.90
C GLY A 458 20.88 -12.68 -0.99
N GLY A 459 21.83 -11.87 -1.54
CA GLY A 459 22.48 -10.77 -0.80
C GLY A 459 23.88 -11.07 -0.26
N THR A 460 24.43 -12.27 -0.45
CA THR A 460 25.68 -12.69 0.22
C THR A 460 26.89 -12.82 -0.73
N ASP A 461 26.68 -13.30 -1.96
CA ASP A 461 27.79 -13.66 -2.86
C ASP A 461 27.35 -13.68 -4.35
N PHE A 462 28.32 -13.87 -5.24
CA PHE A 462 28.13 -14.06 -6.69
C PHE A 462 28.19 -15.55 -7.11
N ALA A 463 27.88 -16.51 -6.23
CA ALA A 463 28.05 -17.94 -6.49
C ALA A 463 27.41 -18.42 -7.81
N HIS A 464 26.27 -17.85 -8.21
CA HIS A 464 25.53 -18.16 -9.43
C HIS A 464 25.91 -17.31 -10.65
N TRP A 465 26.86 -16.37 -10.51
CA TRP A 465 27.20 -15.38 -11.54
C TRP A 465 28.62 -15.54 -12.08
N THR A 466 28.83 -15.07 -13.29
CA THR A 466 30.13 -15.05 -13.99
C THR A 466 30.18 -13.88 -14.97
N THR A 467 31.39 -13.45 -15.34
CA THR A 467 31.65 -12.53 -16.47
C THR A 467 31.54 -13.26 -17.81
N GLY A 468 31.60 -14.59 -17.82
CA GLY A 468 31.72 -15.43 -19.01
C GLY A 468 33.16 -15.58 -19.49
N THR A 469 34.12 -15.09 -18.72
CA THR A 469 35.57 -15.28 -18.86
C THR A 469 36.13 -15.76 -17.52
N ASP A 470 37.45 -15.94 -17.43
CA ASP A 470 38.14 -16.27 -16.17
C ASP A 470 38.40 -15.04 -15.29
N GLU A 471 37.87 -13.86 -15.67
CA GLU A 471 38.01 -12.63 -14.90
C GLU A 471 37.07 -12.62 -13.68
N GLU A 472 37.54 -12.02 -12.60
CA GLU A 472 36.71 -11.80 -11.41
C GLU A 472 35.58 -10.80 -11.69
N ILE A 473 34.44 -10.97 -10.99
CA ILE A 473 33.33 -10.05 -11.08
C ILE A 473 33.70 -8.72 -10.40
N GLY A 474 33.76 -7.65 -11.18
CA GLY A 474 34.12 -6.32 -10.70
C GLY A 474 32.95 -5.53 -10.07
N TRP A 475 31.77 -6.15 -9.87
CA TRP A 475 30.64 -5.55 -9.20
C TRP A 475 30.84 -5.52 -7.68
N ARG A 476 30.15 -4.62 -6.98
CA ARG A 476 30.25 -4.48 -5.51
C ARG A 476 29.13 -5.22 -4.79
N LEU A 477 29.44 -5.77 -3.61
CA LEU A 477 28.45 -6.23 -2.64
C LEU A 477 28.34 -5.18 -1.53
N ILE A 478 27.18 -4.55 -1.38
CA ILE A 478 26.93 -3.48 -0.40
C ILE A 478 25.57 -3.72 0.26
N ASP A 479 25.53 -3.91 1.56
CA ASP A 479 24.29 -4.03 2.35
C ASP A 479 23.28 -5.02 1.76
N GLY A 480 23.74 -6.22 1.39
CA GLY A 480 22.88 -7.27 0.83
C GLY A 480 22.43 -7.00 -0.62
N THR A 481 23.07 -6.08 -1.32
CA THR A 481 22.82 -5.78 -2.73
C THR A 481 24.07 -5.99 -3.57
N MET A 482 23.91 -6.34 -4.85
CA MET A 482 24.98 -6.23 -5.84
C MET A 482 24.78 -4.98 -6.67
N GLU A 483 25.85 -4.26 -6.92
CA GLU A 483 25.82 -2.98 -7.62
C GLU A 483 26.84 -2.98 -8.77
N SER A 484 26.38 -2.61 -9.97
CA SER A 484 27.26 -2.49 -11.13
C SER A 484 28.26 -1.33 -10.93
N VAL A 485 29.51 -1.59 -11.31
CA VAL A 485 30.58 -0.59 -11.29
C VAL A 485 30.88 -0.18 -12.73
N PRO A 486 30.90 1.11 -13.05
CA PRO A 486 31.21 1.58 -14.40
C PRO A 486 32.53 0.95 -14.95
N LYS A 487 32.45 0.36 -16.14
CA LYS A 487 33.52 -0.33 -16.85
C LYS A 487 33.95 -1.70 -16.28
N SER A 488 33.22 -2.26 -15.31
CA SER A 488 33.50 -3.60 -14.77
C SER A 488 32.95 -4.74 -15.64
N GLY A 489 32.19 -4.42 -16.68
CA GLY A 489 31.54 -5.40 -17.52
C GLY A 489 30.23 -5.96 -16.94
N SER A 490 29.43 -6.55 -17.82
CA SER A 490 28.17 -7.21 -17.47
C SER A 490 28.43 -8.58 -16.86
N ILE A 491 27.49 -9.04 -16.03
CA ILE A 491 27.55 -10.38 -15.43
C ILE A 491 26.37 -11.23 -15.90
N MET A 492 26.52 -12.55 -15.91
CA MET A 492 25.48 -13.47 -16.33
C MET A 492 25.43 -14.71 -15.43
N THR A 493 24.30 -15.40 -15.44
CA THR A 493 24.19 -16.67 -14.71
C THR A 493 25.12 -17.72 -15.28
N LYS A 494 25.73 -18.54 -14.40
CA LYS A 494 26.54 -19.72 -14.79
C LYS A 494 25.67 -20.81 -15.43
N ARG A 495 24.39 -20.87 -15.05
CA ARG A 495 23.40 -21.82 -15.57
C ARG A 495 22.57 -21.17 -16.66
N ASP A 496 22.28 -21.93 -17.71
CA ASP A 496 21.38 -21.58 -18.79
C ASP A 496 19.94 -22.01 -18.48
N PHE A 497 18.96 -21.23 -18.98
CA PHE A 497 17.54 -21.47 -18.78
C PHE A 497 16.78 -21.42 -20.11
N ARG A 498 15.74 -22.28 -20.25
CA ARG A 498 14.88 -22.32 -21.43
C ARG A 498 13.60 -21.55 -21.21
N ASP A 499 12.66 -22.13 -20.51
CA ASP A 499 11.41 -21.51 -20.08
C ASP A 499 11.47 -21.30 -18.56
N PHE A 500 10.98 -20.17 -18.09
CA PHE A 500 11.10 -19.87 -16.67
C PHE A 500 10.20 -18.71 -16.22
N LYS A 501 10.03 -18.62 -14.91
CA LYS A 501 9.64 -17.42 -14.20
C LYS A 501 10.88 -16.80 -13.56
N LEU A 502 11.05 -15.49 -13.67
CA LEU A 502 12.19 -14.76 -13.11
C LEU A 502 11.70 -13.54 -12.34
N HIS A 503 12.20 -13.37 -11.14
CA HIS A 503 12.03 -12.15 -10.34
C HIS A 503 13.36 -11.43 -10.18
N VAL A 504 13.35 -10.10 -10.35
CA VAL A 504 14.52 -9.23 -10.16
C VAL A 504 14.08 -7.94 -9.50
N GLU A 505 14.70 -7.58 -8.37
CA GLU A 505 14.59 -6.24 -7.82
C GLU A 505 15.79 -5.38 -8.21
N PHE A 506 15.52 -4.14 -8.63
CA PHE A 506 16.56 -3.19 -9.06
C PHE A 506 16.30 -1.78 -8.55
N LYS A 507 17.37 -0.98 -8.50
CA LYS A 507 17.33 0.42 -8.08
C LYS A 507 18.26 1.25 -8.96
N THR A 508 17.71 2.21 -9.70
CA THR A 508 18.51 3.16 -10.50
C THR A 508 19.12 4.23 -9.60
N PRO A 509 20.34 4.69 -9.88
CA PRO A 509 20.98 5.77 -9.13
C PRO A 509 20.30 7.11 -9.38
N GLN A 510 20.49 8.04 -8.44
CA GLN A 510 20.12 9.45 -8.64
C GLN A 510 21.17 10.11 -9.54
N MET A 511 20.81 10.40 -10.77
CA MET A 511 21.69 11.08 -11.73
C MET A 511 21.60 12.60 -11.61
N PRO A 512 22.66 13.34 -11.99
CA PRO A 512 22.60 14.79 -12.14
C PRO A 512 21.47 15.22 -13.10
N THR A 513 20.82 16.34 -12.83
CA THR A 513 19.63 16.80 -13.57
C THR A 513 19.88 17.13 -15.05
N ASN A 514 21.13 17.38 -15.42
CA ASN A 514 21.56 17.61 -16.80
C ASN A 514 21.75 16.33 -17.62
N VAL A 515 21.78 15.15 -16.98
CA VAL A 515 21.88 13.85 -17.66
C VAL A 515 20.53 13.50 -18.30
N LYS A 516 20.55 13.17 -19.58
CA LYS A 516 19.34 12.89 -20.37
C LYS A 516 19.46 11.60 -21.17
N GLY A 517 18.32 11.14 -21.69
CA GLY A 517 18.26 9.98 -22.58
C GLY A 517 18.78 8.71 -21.89
N GLN A 518 19.59 7.95 -22.59
CA GLN A 518 20.11 6.66 -22.12
C GLN A 518 21.21 6.75 -21.05
N GLY A 519 21.58 7.94 -20.60
CA GLY A 519 22.51 8.13 -19.48
C GLY A 519 21.86 8.11 -18.09
N ARG A 520 20.52 7.99 -18.01
CA ARG A 520 19.74 8.12 -16.78
C ARG A 520 19.68 6.81 -15.98
N GLY A 521 20.77 6.37 -15.36
CA GLY A 521 20.79 5.14 -14.55
C GLY A 521 20.48 3.90 -15.40
N ASN A 522 21.21 3.74 -16.49
CA ASN A 522 20.98 2.71 -17.52
C ASN A 522 21.53 1.34 -17.12
N SER A 523 20.74 0.33 -17.37
CA SER A 523 21.06 -1.08 -17.31
C SER A 523 20.03 -1.88 -18.14
N GLY A 524 20.10 -3.21 -18.11
CA GLY A 524 19.14 -4.09 -18.78
C GLY A 524 19.24 -5.52 -18.27
N ILE A 525 18.14 -6.24 -18.38
CA ILE A 525 18.09 -7.69 -18.17
C ILE A 525 18.01 -8.36 -19.53
N TYR A 526 19.07 -9.09 -19.91
CA TYR A 526 19.07 -9.87 -21.14
C TYR A 526 18.63 -11.31 -20.85
N ILE A 527 17.47 -11.66 -21.33
CA ILE A 527 16.90 -13.00 -21.26
C ILE A 527 17.57 -13.86 -22.33
N GLN A 528 18.24 -14.93 -21.93
CA GLN A 528 19.06 -15.80 -22.77
C GLN A 528 20.17 -15.04 -23.56
N ARG A 529 20.60 -13.85 -23.13
CA ARG A 529 21.44 -12.90 -23.87
C ARG A 529 20.87 -12.51 -25.24
N ARG A 530 19.57 -12.69 -25.47
CA ARG A 530 18.88 -12.43 -26.75
C ARG A 530 17.91 -11.29 -26.68
N TYR A 531 17.14 -11.21 -25.60
CA TYR A 531 16.02 -10.28 -25.47
C TYR A 531 16.24 -9.37 -24.28
N GLU A 532 16.31 -8.06 -24.54
CA GLU A 532 16.59 -7.05 -23.53
C GLU A 532 15.31 -6.45 -22.98
N LEU A 533 15.12 -6.53 -21.66
CA LEU A 533 14.16 -5.77 -20.89
C LEU A 533 14.91 -4.58 -20.26
N GLN A 534 14.56 -3.37 -20.67
CA GLN A 534 15.26 -2.14 -20.32
C GLN A 534 15.09 -1.73 -18.86
N ILE A 535 16.19 -1.32 -18.23
CA ILE A 535 16.23 -0.62 -16.94
C ILE A 535 16.76 0.80 -17.18
N LEU A 536 15.98 1.81 -16.80
CA LEU A 536 16.32 3.23 -16.95
C LEU A 536 15.53 4.06 -15.94
N ASP A 537 16.05 5.19 -15.50
CA ASP A 537 15.20 6.17 -14.81
C ASP A 537 14.25 6.84 -15.82
N SER A 538 13.03 6.35 -15.86
CA SER A 538 11.94 6.86 -16.71
C SER A 538 10.79 7.43 -15.87
N TYR A 539 11.05 7.81 -14.61
CA TYR A 539 10.02 8.34 -13.72
C TYR A 539 9.31 9.55 -14.32
N GLY A 540 7.99 9.48 -14.39
CA GLY A 540 7.13 10.57 -14.91
C GLY A 540 7.18 10.79 -16.43
N LEU A 541 7.83 9.90 -17.19
CA LEU A 541 7.91 9.98 -18.65
C LEU A 541 6.83 9.13 -19.33
N GLU A 542 6.49 9.49 -20.57
CA GLU A 542 5.64 8.66 -21.42
C GLU A 542 6.35 7.35 -21.80
N PRO A 543 5.62 6.22 -21.91
CA PRO A 543 6.17 4.95 -22.35
C PRO A 543 6.73 5.03 -23.77
N LYS A 544 7.96 4.55 -23.96
CA LYS A 544 8.60 4.44 -25.28
C LYS A 544 9.37 3.11 -25.38
N ASN A 545 9.67 2.69 -26.60
CA ASN A 545 10.36 1.42 -26.84
C ASN A 545 11.85 1.39 -26.44
N ASN A 546 12.34 2.45 -25.82
CA ASN A 546 13.69 2.59 -25.26
C ASN A 546 13.71 3.19 -23.85
N GLU A 547 12.55 3.27 -23.19
CA GLU A 547 12.41 3.67 -21.80
C GLU A 547 12.27 2.43 -20.88
N CYS A 548 12.27 2.63 -19.57
CA CYS A 548 12.18 1.54 -18.58
C CYS A 548 10.99 0.62 -18.85
N GLY A 549 11.21 -0.68 -18.75
CA GLY A 549 10.18 -1.69 -19.02
C GLY A 549 9.98 -2.01 -20.50
N SER A 550 10.66 -1.35 -21.44
CA SER A 550 10.55 -1.69 -22.84
C SER A 550 11.29 -3.01 -23.17
N LEU A 551 10.73 -3.77 -24.10
CA LEU A 551 11.49 -4.74 -24.90
C LEU A 551 12.32 -3.90 -25.86
N TYR A 552 13.59 -3.72 -25.55
CA TYR A 552 14.40 -2.61 -26.05
C TYR A 552 14.40 -2.48 -27.59
N ARG A 553 13.93 -1.31 -28.08
CA ARG A 553 13.73 -0.94 -29.48
C ARG A 553 12.76 -1.82 -30.26
N PHE A 554 12.07 -2.73 -29.57
CA PHE A 554 11.05 -3.58 -30.17
C PHE A 554 9.64 -3.13 -29.77
N LYS A 555 9.32 -3.13 -28.46
CA LYS A 555 7.99 -2.76 -27.98
C LYS A 555 8.08 -1.88 -26.73
N ALA A 556 7.32 -0.77 -26.71
CA ALA A 556 7.11 0.04 -25.51
C ALA A 556 6.28 -0.74 -24.47
N PRO A 557 6.47 -0.50 -23.17
CA PRO A 557 5.55 -1.02 -22.15
C PRO A 557 4.17 -0.39 -22.32
N ASP A 558 3.12 -1.14 -22.00
CA ASP A 558 1.73 -0.64 -22.08
C ASP A 558 1.47 0.49 -21.07
N LYS A 559 2.25 0.56 -19.98
CA LYS A 559 2.23 1.60 -18.95
C LYS A 559 3.63 1.86 -18.42
N ASN A 560 3.94 3.12 -18.13
CA ASN A 560 5.12 3.47 -17.34
C ASN A 560 4.75 3.53 -15.85
N VAL A 561 5.31 2.62 -15.06
CA VAL A 561 5.14 2.55 -13.60
C VAL A 561 6.48 2.68 -12.87
N CYS A 562 7.46 3.28 -13.54
CA CYS A 562 8.79 3.52 -13.00
C CYS A 562 8.72 4.40 -11.74
N ARG A 563 9.41 4.01 -10.68
CA ARG A 563 9.56 4.80 -9.45
C ARG A 563 10.68 5.82 -9.60
N MET A 564 10.69 6.81 -8.72
CA MET A 564 11.80 7.78 -8.63
C MET A 564 13.14 7.05 -8.46
N PRO A 565 14.24 7.58 -9.04
CA PRO A 565 15.58 7.04 -8.80
C PRO A 565 15.89 6.97 -7.31
N GLY A 566 16.71 6.00 -6.89
CA GLY A 566 16.97 5.68 -5.50
C GLY A 566 15.86 4.84 -4.81
N ARG A 567 14.79 4.48 -5.51
CA ARG A 567 13.73 3.58 -4.98
C ARG A 567 13.81 2.21 -5.63
N TRP A 568 13.63 1.16 -4.81
CA TRP A 568 13.56 -0.21 -5.29
C TRP A 568 12.33 -0.44 -6.17
N GLN A 569 12.53 -1.19 -7.24
CA GLN A 569 11.53 -1.57 -8.24
C GLN A 569 11.71 -3.06 -8.55
N SER A 570 10.67 -3.71 -9.07
CA SER A 570 10.75 -5.12 -9.45
C SER A 570 10.28 -5.38 -10.88
N TYR A 571 10.92 -6.34 -11.52
CA TYR A 571 10.37 -7.05 -12.66
C TYR A 571 10.03 -8.48 -12.28
N ASP A 572 8.80 -8.90 -12.64
CA ASP A 572 8.35 -10.27 -12.62
C ASP A 572 8.13 -10.70 -14.07
N ILE A 573 8.78 -11.78 -14.50
CA ILE A 573 8.85 -12.18 -15.89
C ILE A 573 8.43 -13.64 -16.04
N ILE A 574 7.53 -13.93 -16.97
CA ILE A 574 7.30 -15.29 -17.50
C ILE A 574 7.83 -15.31 -18.93
N PHE A 575 8.75 -16.23 -19.19
CA PHE A 575 9.38 -16.36 -20.49
C PHE A 575 9.24 -17.77 -21.05
N HIS A 576 8.82 -17.84 -22.31
CA HIS A 576 8.81 -19.05 -23.12
C HIS A 576 9.75 -18.85 -24.30
N ALA A 577 10.78 -19.68 -24.37
CA ALA A 577 11.80 -19.61 -25.41
C ALA A 577 11.25 -19.94 -26.78
N ALA A 578 11.87 -19.39 -27.83
CA ALA A 578 11.61 -19.79 -29.21
C ALA A 578 11.84 -21.31 -29.40
N ARG A 579 11.03 -21.92 -30.28
CA ARG A 579 11.18 -23.34 -30.62
C ARG A 579 11.80 -23.49 -31.98
N PHE A 580 12.62 -24.53 -32.12
CA PHE A 580 13.35 -24.82 -33.34
C PHE A 580 13.23 -26.30 -33.71
N ASP A 581 13.20 -26.57 -34.98
CA ASP A 581 13.41 -27.88 -35.59
C ASP A 581 14.75 -27.83 -36.36
N GLY A 582 15.77 -28.43 -35.75
CA GLY A 582 17.15 -28.17 -36.16
C GLY A 582 17.48 -26.66 -36.03
N ASN A 583 17.89 -26.04 -37.13
CA ASN A 583 18.15 -24.59 -37.19
C ASN A 583 16.98 -23.75 -37.66
N ARG A 584 15.83 -24.37 -37.98
CA ARG A 584 14.64 -23.66 -38.43
C ARG A 584 13.75 -23.30 -37.24
N LYS A 585 13.53 -22.01 -37.00
CA LYS A 585 12.61 -21.54 -36.00
C LYS A 585 11.15 -21.94 -36.38
N THR A 586 10.46 -22.62 -35.47
CA THR A 586 9.09 -23.08 -35.63
C THR A 586 8.09 -22.27 -34.79
N GLN A 587 8.55 -21.64 -33.70
CA GLN A 587 7.74 -20.80 -32.84
C GLN A 587 8.57 -19.65 -32.27
N ASN A 588 8.02 -18.45 -32.25
CA ASN A 588 8.64 -17.29 -31.63
C ASN A 588 8.67 -17.40 -30.11
N ALA A 589 9.61 -16.74 -29.47
CA ALA A 589 9.61 -16.60 -28.03
C ALA A 589 8.45 -15.70 -27.57
N ARG A 590 8.00 -15.90 -26.34
CA ARG A 590 6.90 -15.12 -25.73
C ARG A 590 7.29 -14.66 -24.36
N ILE A 591 6.85 -13.45 -24.00
CA ILE A 591 7.19 -12.83 -22.72
C ILE A 591 5.98 -12.12 -22.11
N THR A 592 5.79 -12.34 -20.81
CA THR A 592 4.88 -11.55 -19.99
C THR A 592 5.68 -10.86 -18.90
N VAL A 593 5.47 -9.56 -18.70
CA VAL A 593 6.25 -8.77 -17.76
C VAL A 593 5.34 -7.92 -16.90
N TRP A 594 5.54 -7.98 -15.60
CA TRP A 594 5.00 -7.02 -14.62
C TRP A 594 6.15 -6.14 -14.11
N HIS A 595 5.89 -4.85 -14.01
CA HIS A 595 6.79 -3.87 -13.39
C HIS A 595 6.10 -3.30 -12.15
N ASN A 596 6.70 -3.47 -10.97
CA ASN A 596 6.10 -3.11 -9.68
C ASN A 596 4.69 -3.70 -9.49
N GLY A 597 4.46 -4.95 -9.92
CA GLY A 597 3.17 -5.65 -9.87
C GLY A 597 2.14 -5.23 -10.93
N VAL A 598 2.43 -4.26 -11.79
CA VAL A 598 1.56 -3.83 -12.88
C VAL A 598 1.96 -4.52 -14.18
N LEU A 599 1.01 -5.17 -14.85
CA LEU A 599 1.23 -5.81 -16.16
C LEU A 599 1.58 -4.76 -17.21
N ILE A 600 2.77 -4.89 -17.82
CA ILE A 600 3.30 -3.96 -18.84
C ILE A 600 3.52 -4.62 -20.20
N HIS A 601 3.64 -5.96 -20.23
CA HIS A 601 3.61 -6.78 -21.44
C HIS A 601 2.81 -8.05 -21.15
N ASN A 602 1.78 -8.32 -21.92
CA ASN A 602 0.95 -9.50 -21.79
C ASN A 602 1.21 -10.45 -22.97
N ASP A 603 1.88 -11.57 -22.70
CA ASP A 603 2.17 -12.63 -23.66
C ASP A 603 2.70 -12.07 -25.00
N ALA A 604 3.61 -11.09 -24.92
CA ALA A 604 4.16 -10.43 -26.11
C ALA A 604 5.05 -11.40 -26.90
N GLU A 605 4.79 -11.49 -28.17
CA GLU A 605 5.56 -12.32 -29.10
C GLU A 605 6.84 -11.60 -29.52
N LEU A 606 7.98 -12.30 -29.46
CA LEU A 606 9.31 -11.80 -29.80
C LEU A 606 9.75 -12.47 -31.12
N GLU A 607 9.60 -11.75 -32.21
CA GLU A 607 9.91 -12.27 -33.56
C GLU A 607 11.40 -12.48 -33.79
N ASN A 608 12.24 -11.77 -33.06
CA ASN A 608 13.71 -11.85 -33.16
C ASN A 608 14.33 -11.29 -31.86
N LYS A 609 15.66 -11.44 -31.75
CA LYS A 609 16.45 -10.82 -30.69
C LYS A 609 16.19 -9.31 -30.61
N THR A 610 16.37 -8.72 -29.44
CA THR A 610 16.19 -7.27 -29.24
C THR A 610 17.52 -6.60 -28.83
N GLY A 611 17.64 -5.30 -29.09
CA GLY A 611 18.80 -4.53 -28.68
C GLY A 611 20.12 -5.13 -29.18
N ALA A 612 21.11 -5.18 -28.30
CA ALA A 612 22.43 -5.78 -28.54
C ALA A 612 22.46 -7.31 -28.29
N GLY A 613 21.27 -7.95 -28.20
CA GLY A 613 21.16 -9.39 -27.99
C GLY A 613 21.85 -10.21 -29.07
N ARG A 614 22.36 -11.39 -28.71
CA ARG A 614 22.93 -12.35 -29.68
C ARG A 614 21.80 -13.00 -30.51
N PRO A 615 22.14 -13.61 -31.67
CA PRO A 615 21.15 -14.31 -32.50
C PRO A 615 20.37 -15.38 -31.72
N GLU A 616 19.13 -15.61 -32.12
CA GLU A 616 18.32 -16.72 -31.63
C GLU A 616 18.90 -18.08 -32.06
N GLY A 617 18.59 -19.10 -31.29
CA GLY A 617 18.99 -20.47 -31.54
C GLY A 617 18.27 -21.45 -30.66
N PRO A 618 18.38 -22.77 -30.92
CA PRO A 618 17.67 -23.82 -30.20
C PRO A 618 18.13 -24.02 -28.76
N GLU A 619 19.33 -23.56 -28.43
CA GLU A 619 19.90 -23.77 -27.10
C GLU A 619 19.32 -22.81 -26.05
N PRO A 620 19.23 -23.24 -24.80
CA PRO A 620 18.91 -22.34 -23.68
C PRO A 620 20.02 -21.27 -23.56
N GLY A 621 19.81 -20.28 -22.70
CA GLY A 621 20.80 -19.26 -22.47
C GLY A 621 20.75 -18.63 -21.09
N PRO A 622 21.81 -17.93 -20.68
CA PRO A 622 21.89 -17.33 -19.34
C PRO A 622 21.03 -16.05 -19.24
N ILE A 623 20.74 -15.66 -18.01
CA ILE A 623 20.25 -14.33 -17.68
C ILE A 623 21.47 -13.43 -17.52
N LEU A 624 21.51 -12.28 -18.22
CA LEU A 624 22.59 -11.33 -18.09
C LEU A 624 22.05 -10.01 -17.52
N LEU A 625 22.77 -9.46 -16.54
CA LEU A 625 22.57 -8.12 -16.03
C LEU A 625 23.63 -7.20 -16.65
N GLN A 626 23.15 -6.14 -17.31
CA GLN A 626 24.00 -5.24 -18.09
C GLN A 626 24.67 -4.20 -17.18
N GLU A 627 25.98 -4.04 -17.33
CA GLU A 627 26.70 -2.83 -16.95
C GLU A 627 26.67 -1.86 -18.13
N HIS A 628 26.23 -0.61 -17.91
CA HIS A 628 26.12 0.40 -18.96
C HIS A 628 26.58 1.80 -18.48
N GLY A 629 27.66 1.83 -17.70
CA GLY A 629 28.28 3.07 -17.23
C GLY A 629 27.59 3.75 -16.07
N ASN A 630 26.55 3.13 -15.47
CA ASN A 630 25.84 3.65 -14.30
C ASN A 630 25.81 2.62 -13.16
N GLU A 631 25.79 3.10 -11.92
CA GLU A 631 25.77 2.27 -10.71
C GLU A 631 24.32 1.84 -10.41
N VAL A 632 23.85 0.78 -11.06
CA VAL A 632 22.52 0.20 -10.80
C VAL A 632 22.64 -0.92 -9.76
N SER A 633 21.83 -0.88 -8.72
CA SER A 633 21.83 -1.89 -7.67
C SER A 633 20.75 -2.94 -7.92
N PHE A 634 21.06 -4.21 -7.57
CA PHE A 634 20.17 -5.36 -7.69
C PHE A 634 20.12 -6.15 -6.38
N ARG A 635 18.97 -6.81 -6.11
CA ARG A 635 18.79 -7.72 -4.97
C ARG A 635 17.66 -8.70 -5.24
N ASN A 636 17.47 -9.68 -4.36
CA ASN A 636 16.35 -10.62 -4.38
C ASN A 636 16.07 -11.16 -5.80
N ILE A 637 17.06 -11.87 -6.38
CA ILE A 637 16.93 -12.45 -7.71
C ILE A 637 16.73 -13.95 -7.59
N TRP A 638 15.63 -14.45 -8.13
CA TRP A 638 15.35 -15.88 -8.16
C TRP A 638 14.64 -16.29 -9.45
N ILE A 639 14.79 -17.56 -9.82
CA ILE A 639 14.24 -18.13 -11.04
C ILE A 639 13.60 -19.50 -10.77
N VAL A 640 12.45 -19.75 -11.40
CA VAL A 640 11.77 -21.04 -11.42
C VAL A 640 11.75 -21.55 -12.84
N PRO A 641 12.48 -22.62 -13.20
CA PRO A 641 12.35 -23.29 -14.49
C PRO A 641 10.92 -23.81 -14.70
N LEU A 642 10.39 -23.72 -15.93
CA LEU A 642 9.06 -24.19 -16.31
C LEU A 642 9.16 -25.47 -17.15
#